data_9d7e3442bec132c0f2214aa67e3a98c9
#
_entry.id   9d7e3442bec132c0f2214aa67e3a98c9
#
_cell.length_a   1.000
_cell.length_b   1.000
_cell.length_c   1.000
_cell.angle_alpha   90.00
_cell.angle_beta   90.00
_cell.angle_gamma   90.00
#
_symmetry.space_group_name_H-M   'P 1'
#
loop_
_entity.id
_entity.type
_entity.pdbx_description
1 polymer ?
#
loop_
_entity_poly.entity_id
_entity_poly.type
_entity_poly.pdbx_seq_one_letter_code
_entity_poly.pdbx_strand_id
1 'polypeptide(L)'
;MEKNLAQKYDHKAVEEGKYNRWIEKGYFTAGDKSKDPFTIVIPPPNVTGILHIGHAWDNTLQDIIARYKRMQGYDMLFLPGMDHAGIATQAKVDARLKSEGISRYDLGREKFLERAWEWKAEYAKTIRTQWGKLGNSLDYSRERFTMDDGFNDAVRHVFVKLYNEGLIYRGWRIINWDPEARTALSNIEVYYQDDPGKMYHFKYVVKETGEEFVVATTRPETMFGDVCVVVNPNDETLNHLIGKHTTNPANGQELPIIGDDYVEIGFGTGAMKCTPAHDPNDFAIAERHHLEKPICMNPDGTMNELCGQYEGMDRYVAREALVKQIEADGNLVKIDEMTHNVAHSERTHCVVEQYLSQQWFVKMKPLAEDVLKYQADEETKINFYPERFEKTFNGWLENIEDWCISRQLWWGHRIPAWYNTVTGETYVGETDPEDTTNWVQDEDVLDTWFSSALWPFATLGWPEETADLERYYPTNTMVTGYDIIFFWVARMAFQARHFTKNRPFKDVLIHGLLRDAQGRKMSKSLGNGIDPMQVIEEYGIDALRFFLTTNSTPGQDMRYIPEKVEAAGNFINKIWNASRFVFMNLPEGMKVEDVNLTNLSLADLWIINRLNETITHVTENMEKYEFALVGNELYSFVWDDFCSWYVEMSKTALNGTDEVAKHAAQSTLYVCLKAIVSLLQPFMPFVTEEIYDLLPGAKESINLESWPTVIKNVTACDLTAMARVISAIQKIREVKIVNDLKPSTLIHIALKDLDGNTIMADEAMSAIIMKLAKAQWQDILEGDLTVETIQGGSLYIPSSELSNPEEEIKKLEAEIERLKSEIARSTGILSNQGFIAKAPAAKIENEKQKLEAYQKQYAVIEERLNVLKK
;
A
#
# COMPACT_ATOMS: atom_id res chain seq x y z
N MET A 1 11.65 7.55 -43.18
CA MET A 1 12.05 6.36 -42.44
C MET A 1 10.78 5.78 -41.86
N GLU A 2 10.40 4.61 -42.33
CA GLU A 2 9.32 3.88 -41.65
C GLU A 2 9.70 3.68 -40.20
N LYS A 3 8.94 4.23 -39.28
CA LYS A 3 9.11 3.99 -37.83
C LYS A 3 8.59 2.58 -37.55
N ASN A 4 9.44 1.63 -37.37
CA ASN A 4 9.09 0.27 -36.95
C ASN A 4 9.54 0.04 -35.54
N LEU A 5 8.76 -0.74 -34.77
CA LEU A 5 9.18 -1.19 -33.43
C LEU A 5 10.50 -1.97 -33.50
N ALA A 6 11.41 -1.70 -32.59
CA ALA A 6 12.65 -2.45 -32.45
C ALA A 6 12.40 -3.96 -32.30
N GLN A 7 13.37 -4.77 -32.75
CA GLN A 7 13.24 -6.22 -32.68
C GLN A 7 13.05 -6.74 -31.25
N LYS A 8 13.69 -6.08 -30.30
CA LYS A 8 13.61 -6.39 -28.85
C LYS A 8 13.11 -5.18 -28.10
N TYR A 9 12.24 -5.39 -27.14
CA TYR A 9 11.82 -4.35 -26.20
C TYR A 9 13.00 -3.91 -25.30
N ASP A 10 13.18 -2.62 -25.19
CA ASP A 10 14.16 -2.00 -24.29
C ASP A 10 13.44 -0.85 -23.57
N HIS A 11 13.15 -1.05 -22.29
CA HIS A 11 12.41 -0.07 -21.48
C HIS A 11 13.13 1.28 -21.42
N LYS A 12 14.47 1.30 -21.33
CA LYS A 12 15.25 2.54 -21.23
C LYS A 12 15.07 3.41 -22.49
N ALA A 13 15.17 2.79 -23.65
CA ALA A 13 14.97 3.50 -24.93
C ALA A 13 13.51 3.98 -25.10
N VAL A 14 12.55 3.17 -24.61
CA VAL A 14 11.12 3.52 -24.68
C VAL A 14 10.74 4.65 -23.72
N GLU A 15 11.34 4.68 -22.54
CA GLU A 15 11.05 5.68 -21.52
C GLU A 15 11.72 7.03 -21.78
N GLU A 16 12.84 7.05 -22.51
CA GLU A 16 13.67 8.23 -22.70
C GLU A 16 12.89 9.42 -23.32
N GLY A 17 12.90 10.55 -22.63
CA GLY A 17 12.36 11.83 -23.08
C GLY A 17 10.82 11.94 -23.15
N LYS A 18 10.05 10.84 -23.06
CA LYS A 18 8.59 10.86 -23.20
C LYS A 18 7.91 11.71 -22.12
N TYR A 19 8.29 11.53 -20.86
CA TYR A 19 7.68 12.28 -19.76
C TYR A 19 7.87 13.80 -19.94
N ASN A 20 9.07 14.23 -20.28
CA ASN A 20 9.35 15.65 -20.52
C ASN A 20 8.51 16.19 -21.68
N ARG A 21 8.39 15.42 -22.77
CA ARG A 21 7.51 15.76 -23.90
C ARG A 21 6.06 15.98 -23.47
N TRP A 22 5.52 15.09 -22.61
CA TRP A 22 4.14 15.22 -22.12
C TRP A 22 3.93 16.47 -21.27
N ILE A 23 4.90 16.80 -20.40
CA ILE A 23 4.85 18.01 -19.57
C ILE A 23 4.97 19.27 -20.46
N GLU A 24 5.92 19.33 -21.37
CA GLU A 24 6.13 20.46 -22.28
C GLU A 24 4.91 20.72 -23.16
N LYS A 25 4.21 19.68 -23.60
CA LYS A 25 2.97 19.76 -24.37
C LYS A 25 1.74 20.10 -23.52
N GLY A 26 1.85 20.11 -22.22
CA GLY A 26 0.76 20.45 -21.30
C GLY A 26 -0.37 19.42 -21.27
N TYR A 27 -0.12 18.14 -21.61
CA TYR A 27 -1.18 17.12 -21.65
C TYR A 27 -1.84 16.86 -20.31
N PHE A 28 -1.20 17.26 -19.20
CA PHE A 28 -1.68 17.06 -17.83
C PHE A 28 -2.22 18.32 -17.17
N THR A 29 -2.16 19.46 -17.86
CA THR A 29 -2.65 20.73 -17.34
C THR A 29 -4.17 20.79 -17.39
N ALA A 30 -4.81 21.04 -16.26
CA ALA A 30 -6.25 21.24 -16.14
C ALA A 30 -6.66 22.67 -16.52
N GLY A 31 -7.95 22.89 -16.80
CA GLY A 31 -8.50 24.21 -17.11
C GLY A 31 -9.41 24.25 -18.33
N ASP A 32 -9.75 23.11 -18.92
CA ASP A 32 -10.68 23.03 -20.07
C ASP A 32 -12.12 23.15 -19.59
N LYS A 33 -12.65 24.37 -19.64
CA LYS A 33 -14.01 24.69 -19.18
C LYS A 33 -15.13 24.03 -20.00
N SER A 34 -14.81 23.41 -21.14
CA SER A 34 -15.79 22.67 -21.96
C SER A 34 -16.06 21.26 -21.43
N LYS A 35 -15.28 20.80 -20.47
CA LYS A 35 -15.35 19.49 -19.86
C LYS A 35 -15.76 19.57 -18.39
N ASP A 36 -16.35 18.51 -17.86
CA ASP A 36 -16.64 18.39 -16.44
C ASP A 36 -15.34 18.21 -15.64
N PRO A 37 -15.18 18.88 -14.48
CA PRO A 37 -13.97 18.75 -13.67
C PRO A 37 -13.91 17.41 -12.94
N PHE A 38 -12.71 16.88 -12.80
CA PHE A 38 -12.42 15.78 -11.90
C PHE A 38 -11.10 16.06 -11.18
N THR A 39 -11.09 15.95 -9.86
CA THR A 39 -9.97 16.39 -9.02
C THR A 39 -9.44 15.27 -8.17
N ILE A 40 -8.12 15.12 -8.18
CA ILE A 40 -7.35 14.35 -7.19
C ILE A 40 -6.27 15.29 -6.64
N VAL A 41 -6.15 15.37 -5.32
CA VAL A 41 -5.02 16.03 -4.67
C VAL A 41 -4.10 14.95 -4.11
N ILE A 42 -2.83 15.01 -4.46
CA ILE A 42 -1.86 14.00 -4.00
C ILE A 42 -1.73 14.05 -2.48
N PRO A 43 -1.63 12.93 -1.75
CA PRO A 43 -1.11 12.96 -0.38
C PRO A 43 0.28 13.58 -0.40
N PRO A 44 0.47 14.77 0.20
CA PRO A 44 1.71 15.50 0.01
C PRO A 44 2.85 14.77 0.72
N PRO A 45 3.86 14.27 0.00
CA PRO A 45 4.98 13.60 0.65
C PRO A 45 5.75 14.58 1.51
N ASN A 46 6.21 14.07 2.65
CA ASN A 46 7.06 14.80 3.58
C ASN A 46 8.42 15.09 2.95
N VAL A 47 8.89 16.34 3.04
CA VAL A 47 10.23 16.73 2.55
C VAL A 47 11.38 16.20 3.45
N THR A 48 11.21 15.01 4.02
CA THR A 48 12.17 14.36 4.93
C THR A 48 13.22 13.51 4.21
N GLY A 49 13.06 13.30 2.91
CA GLY A 49 13.94 12.47 2.11
C GLY A 49 13.35 12.11 0.75
N ILE A 50 13.86 11.01 0.19
CA ILE A 50 13.40 10.45 -1.08
C ILE A 50 12.10 9.66 -0.91
N LEU A 51 11.33 9.54 -1.99
CA LEU A 51 10.17 8.67 -2.04
C LEU A 51 10.60 7.20 -1.95
N HIS A 52 9.86 6.40 -1.21
CA HIS A 52 10.05 4.95 -1.11
C HIS A 52 8.95 4.21 -1.89
N ILE A 53 9.06 2.89 -1.98
CA ILE A 53 8.14 2.06 -2.78
C ILE A 53 6.66 2.20 -2.36
N GLY A 54 6.37 2.51 -1.10
CA GLY A 54 4.99 2.79 -0.63
C GLY A 54 4.41 4.06 -1.27
N HIS A 55 5.20 5.13 -1.40
CA HIS A 55 4.79 6.33 -2.14
C HIS A 55 4.60 6.03 -3.63
N ALA A 56 5.47 5.19 -4.22
CA ALA A 56 5.31 4.77 -5.61
C ALA A 56 3.98 4.03 -5.82
N TRP A 57 3.57 3.19 -4.87
CA TRP A 57 2.28 2.52 -4.91
C TRP A 57 1.11 3.50 -4.83
N ASP A 58 1.08 4.31 -3.77
CA ASP A 58 0.04 5.32 -3.55
C ASP A 58 -0.13 6.25 -4.76
N ASN A 59 0.98 6.82 -5.25
CA ASN A 59 0.94 7.74 -6.38
C ASN A 59 0.52 7.06 -7.69
N THR A 60 0.90 5.79 -7.89
CA THR A 60 0.51 5.04 -9.10
C THR A 60 -0.99 4.75 -9.11
N LEU A 61 -1.61 4.41 -7.97
CA LEU A 61 -3.06 4.23 -7.87
C LEU A 61 -3.81 5.50 -8.29
N GLN A 62 -3.35 6.65 -7.82
CA GLN A 62 -3.93 7.95 -8.19
C GLN A 62 -3.74 8.27 -9.66
N ASP A 63 -2.55 8.03 -10.20
CA ASP A 63 -2.25 8.32 -11.60
C ASP A 63 -3.07 7.47 -12.57
N ILE A 64 -3.36 6.21 -12.21
CA ILE A 64 -4.25 5.36 -13.00
C ILE A 64 -5.65 5.96 -13.07
N ILE A 65 -6.20 6.41 -11.94
CA ILE A 65 -7.50 7.06 -11.91
C ILE A 65 -7.46 8.36 -12.75
N ALA A 66 -6.42 9.17 -12.59
CA ALA A 66 -6.26 10.42 -13.31
C ALA A 66 -6.21 10.20 -14.83
N ARG A 67 -5.42 9.24 -15.31
CA ARG A 67 -5.33 8.91 -16.74
C ARG A 67 -6.64 8.36 -17.28
N TYR A 68 -7.27 7.46 -16.54
CA TYR A 68 -8.57 6.91 -16.90
C TYR A 68 -9.63 8.00 -17.04
N LYS A 69 -9.77 8.89 -16.05
CA LYS A 69 -10.75 9.99 -16.08
C LYS A 69 -10.45 11.00 -17.20
N ARG A 70 -9.18 11.27 -17.50
CA ARG A 70 -8.77 12.10 -18.64
C ARG A 70 -9.21 11.46 -19.97
N MET A 71 -9.02 10.15 -20.12
CA MET A 71 -9.49 9.41 -21.31
C MET A 71 -11.03 9.35 -21.41
N GLN A 72 -11.75 9.42 -20.28
CA GLN A 72 -13.21 9.57 -20.27
C GLN A 72 -13.69 10.98 -20.68
N GLY A 73 -12.77 11.92 -20.86
CA GLY A 73 -13.09 13.28 -21.32
C GLY A 73 -13.28 14.30 -20.22
N TYR A 74 -12.93 13.99 -18.97
CA TYR A 74 -12.93 14.95 -17.87
C TYR A 74 -11.80 15.99 -17.99
N ASP A 75 -12.06 17.20 -17.49
CA ASP A 75 -11.03 18.18 -17.16
C ASP A 75 -10.35 17.74 -15.85
N MET A 76 -9.30 16.94 -16.00
CA MET A 76 -8.67 16.24 -14.89
C MET A 76 -7.60 17.10 -14.22
N LEU A 77 -7.81 17.50 -12.98
CA LEU A 77 -6.81 18.11 -12.11
C LEU A 77 -6.19 17.03 -11.19
N PHE A 78 -4.94 16.66 -11.45
CA PHE A 78 -4.13 15.90 -10.50
C PHE A 78 -3.10 16.84 -9.87
N LEU A 79 -3.44 17.38 -8.69
CA LEU A 79 -2.70 18.46 -8.04
C LEU A 79 -1.53 17.90 -7.23
N PRO A 80 -0.27 18.26 -7.57
CA PRO A 80 0.91 17.89 -6.79
C PRO A 80 1.16 18.85 -5.64
N GLY A 81 1.92 18.38 -4.66
CA GLY A 81 2.48 19.21 -3.62
C GLY A 81 3.19 18.40 -2.55
N MET A 82 3.74 19.10 -1.56
CA MET A 82 4.59 18.51 -0.52
C MET A 82 4.23 19.08 0.85
N ASP A 83 4.47 18.26 1.88
CA ASP A 83 4.28 18.65 3.28
C ASP A 83 5.61 19.03 3.92
N HIS A 84 5.60 20.06 4.75
CA HIS A 84 6.77 20.52 5.49
C HIS A 84 7.19 19.56 6.61
N ALA A 85 6.27 18.74 7.13
CA ALA A 85 6.50 17.69 8.12
C ALA A 85 7.34 18.13 9.33
N GLY A 86 6.77 19.04 10.14
CA GLY A 86 7.45 19.77 11.21
C GLY A 86 8.51 18.99 12.00
N ILE A 87 8.11 18.04 12.85
CA ILE A 87 9.02 17.27 13.71
C ILE A 87 10.03 16.49 12.86
N ALA A 88 9.55 15.78 11.84
CA ALA A 88 10.38 14.85 11.08
C ALA A 88 11.44 15.57 10.23
N THR A 89 11.10 16.69 9.60
CA THR A 89 12.04 17.50 8.83
C THR A 89 13.04 18.20 9.75
N GLN A 90 12.58 18.78 10.86
CA GLN A 90 13.48 19.40 11.83
C GLN A 90 14.51 18.39 12.35
N ALA A 91 14.08 17.16 12.72
CA ALA A 91 14.99 16.11 13.16
C ALA A 91 16.04 15.73 12.11
N LYS A 92 15.69 15.78 10.81
CA LYS A 92 16.64 15.53 9.71
C LYS A 92 17.66 16.66 9.57
N VAL A 93 17.20 17.91 9.67
CA VAL A 93 18.10 19.08 9.62
C VAL A 93 19.03 19.09 10.84
N ASP A 94 18.52 18.82 12.04
CA ASP A 94 19.31 18.68 13.27
C ASP A 94 20.38 17.58 13.13
N ALA A 95 20.01 16.42 12.59
CA ALA A 95 20.96 15.33 12.36
C ALA A 95 22.07 15.73 11.36
N ARG A 96 21.74 16.48 10.30
CA ARG A 96 22.71 17.01 9.35
C ARG A 96 23.65 18.01 10.02
N LEU A 97 23.12 18.97 10.78
CA LEU A 97 23.92 19.93 11.54
C LEU A 97 24.85 19.23 12.55
N LYS A 98 24.32 18.25 13.27
CA LYS A 98 25.11 17.45 14.22
C LYS A 98 26.28 16.74 13.52
N SER A 99 26.08 16.23 12.32
CA SER A 99 27.16 15.61 11.51
C SER A 99 28.23 16.62 11.08
N GLU A 100 27.85 17.91 10.99
CA GLU A 100 28.74 19.05 10.73
C GLU A 100 29.39 19.60 12.01
N GLY A 101 29.03 19.06 13.19
CA GLY A 101 29.52 19.50 14.50
C GLY A 101 28.85 20.78 15.02
N ILE A 102 27.66 21.10 14.53
CA ILE A 102 26.89 22.32 14.81
C ILE A 102 25.60 21.96 15.54
N SER A 103 25.27 22.69 16.62
CA SER A 103 23.92 22.65 17.25
C SER A 103 23.05 23.74 16.66
N ARG A 104 21.73 23.46 16.51
CA ARG A 104 20.75 24.49 16.12
C ARG A 104 20.74 25.68 17.08
N TYR A 105 21.01 25.44 18.36
CA TYR A 105 21.06 26.49 19.39
C TYR A 105 22.24 27.43 19.17
N ASP A 106 23.36 26.94 18.58
CA ASP A 106 24.50 27.78 18.22
C ASP A 106 24.20 28.69 17.02
N LEU A 107 23.35 28.19 16.08
CA LEU A 107 22.92 28.97 14.92
C LEU A 107 21.87 30.05 15.26
N GLY A 108 20.97 29.76 16.18
CA GLY A 108 19.74 30.52 16.40
C GLY A 108 18.64 30.20 15.35
N ARG A 109 17.41 30.62 15.68
CA ARG A 109 16.20 30.26 14.90
C ARG A 109 16.27 30.66 13.43
N GLU A 110 16.68 31.90 13.13
CA GLU A 110 16.70 32.40 11.76
C GLU A 110 17.62 31.59 10.84
N LYS A 111 18.89 31.38 11.25
CA LYS A 111 19.82 30.60 10.46
C LYS A 111 19.48 29.11 10.38
N PHE A 112 18.84 28.57 11.42
CA PHE A 112 18.31 27.21 11.36
C PHE A 112 17.20 27.10 10.30
N LEU A 113 16.29 28.07 10.23
CA LEU A 113 15.24 28.10 9.21
C LEU A 113 15.81 28.23 7.79
N GLU A 114 16.88 29.01 7.57
CA GLU A 114 17.57 29.05 6.29
C GLU A 114 18.03 27.64 5.87
N ARG A 115 18.66 26.89 6.78
CA ARG A 115 19.11 25.51 6.53
C ARG A 115 17.96 24.56 6.26
N ALA A 116 16.82 24.75 6.93
CA ALA A 116 15.63 23.95 6.69
C ALA A 116 15.00 24.23 5.31
N TRP A 117 14.99 25.49 4.86
CA TRP A 117 14.56 25.85 3.51
C TRP A 117 15.49 25.30 2.42
N GLU A 118 16.82 25.30 2.64
CA GLU A 118 17.79 24.66 1.74
C GLU A 118 17.52 23.15 1.63
N TRP A 119 17.30 22.49 2.77
CA TRP A 119 16.91 21.08 2.83
C TRP A 119 15.63 20.81 2.02
N LYS A 120 14.58 21.60 2.24
CA LYS A 120 13.33 21.52 1.48
C LYS A 120 13.55 21.66 -0.02
N ALA A 121 14.36 22.62 -0.46
CA ALA A 121 14.64 22.85 -1.87
C ALA A 121 15.34 21.64 -2.54
N GLU A 122 16.32 21.03 -1.85
CA GLU A 122 17.03 19.84 -2.29
C GLU A 122 16.08 18.65 -2.47
N TYR A 123 15.29 18.33 -1.43
CA TYR A 123 14.41 17.16 -1.47
C TYR A 123 13.18 17.36 -2.35
N ALA A 124 12.64 18.56 -2.44
CA ALA A 124 11.56 18.88 -3.38
C ALA A 124 11.98 18.62 -4.84
N LYS A 125 13.19 18.99 -5.21
CA LYS A 125 13.75 18.68 -6.54
C LYS A 125 13.85 17.17 -6.77
N THR A 126 14.34 16.44 -5.79
CA THR A 126 14.46 14.98 -5.86
C THR A 126 13.09 14.31 -6.00
N ILE A 127 12.11 14.72 -5.21
CA ILE A 127 10.73 14.19 -5.26
C ILE A 127 10.11 14.42 -6.64
N ARG A 128 10.24 15.64 -7.22
CA ARG A 128 9.75 15.91 -8.58
C ARG A 128 10.42 15.01 -9.62
N THR A 129 11.72 14.77 -9.49
CA THR A 129 12.44 13.84 -10.38
C THR A 129 11.89 12.41 -10.24
N GLN A 130 11.60 11.97 -9.02
CA GLN A 130 11.02 10.65 -8.77
C GLN A 130 9.58 10.54 -9.30
N TRP A 131 8.74 11.57 -9.15
CA TRP A 131 7.42 11.61 -9.78
C TRP A 131 7.49 11.51 -11.30
N GLY A 132 8.45 12.20 -11.92
CA GLY A 132 8.71 12.09 -13.36
C GLY A 132 9.14 10.69 -13.76
N LYS A 133 10.00 10.06 -12.96
CA LYS A 133 10.42 8.67 -13.16
C LYS A 133 9.28 7.67 -12.96
N LEU A 134 8.32 7.95 -12.09
CA LEU A 134 7.10 7.17 -11.92
C LEU A 134 6.05 7.42 -13.03
N GLY A 135 6.26 8.41 -13.88
CA GLY A 135 5.36 8.75 -14.96
C GLY A 135 4.04 9.39 -14.50
N ASN A 136 4.02 10.01 -13.32
CA ASN A 136 2.80 10.58 -12.76
C ASN A 136 2.31 11.80 -13.57
N SER A 137 1.04 11.80 -13.96
CA SER A 137 0.43 12.83 -14.80
C SER A 137 -0.04 14.06 -14.02
N LEU A 138 0.90 14.66 -13.27
CA LEU A 138 0.68 15.77 -12.36
C LEU A 138 0.59 17.13 -13.10
N ASP A 139 -0.30 18.02 -12.62
CA ASP A 139 -0.37 19.40 -13.06
C ASP A 139 0.57 20.29 -12.23
N TYR A 140 1.83 20.38 -12.62
CA TYR A 140 2.83 21.17 -11.93
C TYR A 140 2.57 22.69 -11.95
N SER A 141 1.67 23.19 -12.78
CA SER A 141 1.29 24.60 -12.77
C SER A 141 0.55 25.01 -11.49
N ARG A 142 0.04 24.01 -10.76
CA ARG A 142 -0.70 24.17 -9.50
C ARG A 142 -0.02 23.49 -8.30
N GLU A 143 1.28 23.21 -8.41
CA GLU A 143 2.04 22.62 -7.30
C GLU A 143 2.01 23.50 -6.06
N ARG A 144 1.75 22.90 -4.89
CA ARG A 144 1.66 23.59 -3.61
C ARG A 144 2.63 23.02 -2.56
N PHE A 145 2.90 23.82 -1.57
CA PHE A 145 3.67 23.44 -0.38
C PHE A 145 2.95 23.92 0.87
N THR A 146 2.84 23.07 1.90
CA THR A 146 2.09 23.43 3.11
C THR A 146 2.61 24.65 3.89
N MET A 147 3.76 25.21 3.51
CA MET A 147 4.30 26.46 4.04
C MET A 147 4.51 27.54 2.96
N ASP A 148 3.85 27.45 1.80
CA ASP A 148 3.81 28.60 0.87
C ASP A 148 2.97 29.75 1.44
N ASP A 149 3.11 30.95 0.89
CA ASP A 149 2.49 32.16 1.43
C ASP A 149 0.97 32.01 1.56
N GLY A 150 0.27 31.57 0.50
CA GLY A 150 -1.18 31.41 0.54
C GLY A 150 -1.63 30.31 1.52
N PHE A 151 -0.81 29.28 1.70
CA PHE A 151 -1.09 28.24 2.69
C PHE A 151 -0.88 28.76 4.13
N ASN A 152 0.16 29.58 4.37
CA ASN A 152 0.37 30.25 5.65
C ASN A 152 -0.83 31.14 6.02
N ASP A 153 -1.37 31.90 5.06
CA ASP A 153 -2.53 32.77 5.29
C ASP A 153 -3.76 31.92 5.65
N ALA A 154 -4.00 30.82 4.95
CA ALA A 154 -5.08 29.89 5.27
C ALA A 154 -4.95 29.31 6.68
N VAL A 155 -3.75 28.89 7.09
CA VAL A 155 -3.49 28.35 8.42
C VAL A 155 -3.73 29.39 9.52
N ARG A 156 -3.26 30.64 9.33
CA ARG A 156 -3.51 31.73 10.26
C ARG A 156 -5.00 32.03 10.37
N HIS A 157 -5.71 32.12 9.25
CA HIS A 157 -7.15 32.34 9.21
C HIS A 157 -7.91 31.28 10.01
N VAL A 158 -7.57 29.98 9.80
CA VAL A 158 -8.18 28.86 10.53
C VAL A 158 -7.95 28.98 12.03
N PHE A 159 -6.71 29.22 12.45
CA PHE A 159 -6.38 29.36 13.87
C PHE A 159 -7.16 30.51 14.54
N VAL A 160 -7.12 31.69 13.95
CA VAL A 160 -7.78 32.90 14.49
C VAL A 160 -9.29 32.73 14.56
N LYS A 161 -9.89 32.14 13.52
CA LYS A 161 -11.34 31.91 13.49
C LYS A 161 -11.77 30.90 14.56
N LEU A 162 -11.11 29.76 14.68
CA LEU A 162 -11.40 28.76 15.72
C LEU A 162 -11.18 29.31 17.13
N TYR A 163 -10.17 30.17 17.32
CA TYR A 163 -9.94 30.86 18.59
C TYR A 163 -11.10 31.81 18.93
N ASN A 164 -11.52 32.65 17.99
CA ASN A 164 -12.63 33.61 18.19
C ASN A 164 -13.97 32.92 18.44
N GLU A 165 -14.15 31.70 17.90
CA GLU A 165 -15.31 30.83 18.14
C GLU A 165 -15.21 30.06 19.49
N GLY A 166 -14.10 30.19 20.22
CA GLY A 166 -13.86 29.49 21.49
C GLY A 166 -13.57 28.00 21.33
N LEU A 167 -13.25 27.57 20.10
CA LEU A 167 -12.85 26.17 19.80
C LEU A 167 -11.34 25.92 19.98
N ILE A 168 -10.52 26.97 19.92
CA ILE A 168 -9.12 26.91 20.32
C ILE A 168 -8.95 27.58 21.67
N TYR A 169 -8.20 26.96 22.57
CA TYR A 169 -7.86 27.47 23.89
C TYR A 169 -6.44 27.10 24.28
N ARG A 170 -5.86 27.90 25.20
CA ARG A 170 -4.59 27.61 25.83
C ARG A 170 -4.82 27.14 27.27
N GLY A 171 -4.21 26.03 27.67
CA GLY A 171 -4.47 25.47 29.00
C GLY A 171 -3.36 24.53 29.48
N TRP A 172 -3.34 24.35 30.82
CA TRP A 172 -2.49 23.34 31.45
C TRP A 172 -3.14 21.97 31.39
N ARG A 173 -2.42 20.99 30.80
CA ARG A 173 -2.86 19.60 30.69
C ARG A 173 -1.67 18.67 30.84
N ILE A 174 -1.93 17.44 31.26
CA ILE A 174 -0.98 16.35 31.05
C ILE A 174 -1.00 15.99 29.58
N ILE A 175 0.15 16.00 28.97
CA ILE A 175 0.34 15.70 27.56
C ILE A 175 1.37 14.59 27.39
N ASN A 176 1.33 13.93 26.26
CA ASN A 176 2.42 13.06 25.82
C ASN A 176 3.61 13.94 25.40
N TRP A 177 4.74 13.74 26.02
CA TRP A 177 5.94 14.52 25.79
C TRP A 177 7.09 13.64 25.31
N ASP A 178 7.72 14.03 24.23
CA ASP A 178 8.94 13.39 23.73
C ASP A 178 10.15 14.10 24.31
N PRO A 179 10.87 13.50 25.28
CA PRO A 179 12.01 14.17 25.92
C PRO A 179 13.25 14.24 25.04
N GLU A 180 13.36 13.41 24.00
CA GLU A 180 14.47 13.45 23.04
C GLU A 180 14.25 14.57 22.02
N ALA A 181 13.05 14.65 21.42
CA ALA A 181 12.67 15.75 20.54
C ALA A 181 12.35 17.04 21.28
N ARG A 182 12.09 16.98 22.59
CA ARG A 182 11.67 18.08 23.48
C ARG A 182 10.42 18.80 22.99
N THR A 183 9.40 18.02 22.65
CA THR A 183 8.14 18.56 22.14
C THR A 183 6.94 17.70 22.54
N ALA A 184 5.76 18.35 22.58
CA ALA A 184 4.49 17.69 22.75
C ALA A 184 4.18 16.77 21.55
N LEU A 185 3.51 15.64 21.85
CA LEU A 185 2.95 14.70 20.88
C LEU A 185 1.43 14.68 21.01
N SER A 186 0.73 14.44 19.93
CA SER A 186 -0.69 14.08 19.98
C SER A 186 -0.84 12.59 20.36
N ASN A 187 -2.02 12.20 20.87
CA ASN A 187 -2.27 10.82 21.32
C ASN A 187 -2.03 9.78 20.20
N ILE A 188 -2.24 10.13 18.95
CA ILE A 188 -2.05 9.25 17.81
C ILE A 188 -0.59 9.17 17.31
N GLU A 189 0.32 10.00 17.82
CA GLU A 189 1.77 9.93 17.57
C GLU A 189 2.51 9.02 18.55
N VAL A 190 1.76 8.28 19.37
CA VAL A 190 2.27 7.39 20.42
C VAL A 190 1.83 5.97 20.12
N TYR A 191 2.76 5.04 20.18
CA TYR A 191 2.45 3.62 20.11
C TYR A 191 2.83 2.93 21.43
N TYR A 192 2.19 1.82 21.70
CA TYR A 192 2.40 1.07 22.94
C TYR A 192 3.09 -0.25 22.63
N GLN A 193 4.08 -0.58 23.45
CA GLN A 193 4.73 -1.89 23.41
C GLN A 193 4.96 -2.44 24.80
N ASP A 194 5.09 -3.76 24.89
CA ASP A 194 5.37 -4.44 26.15
C ASP A 194 6.87 -4.39 26.44
N ASP A 195 7.23 -3.58 27.45
CA ASP A 195 8.60 -3.45 27.91
C ASP A 195 8.83 -4.14 29.27
N PRO A 196 10.02 -4.69 29.51
CA PRO A 196 10.40 -5.17 30.82
C PRO A 196 10.49 -4.00 31.79
N GLY A 197 9.91 -4.16 32.98
CA GLY A 197 9.87 -3.12 34.01
C GLY A 197 9.91 -3.70 35.38
N LYS A 198 9.84 -2.83 36.37
CA LYS A 198 9.88 -3.20 37.80
C LYS A 198 8.82 -2.45 38.55
N MET A 199 8.18 -3.13 39.49
CA MET A 199 7.29 -2.53 40.48
C MET A 199 8.05 -2.44 41.80
N TYR A 200 8.24 -1.23 42.28
CA TYR A 200 8.95 -0.95 43.53
C TYR A 200 7.96 -0.72 44.64
N HIS A 201 8.13 -1.44 45.74
CA HIS A 201 7.26 -1.34 46.93
C HIS A 201 8.01 -0.61 48.04
N PHE A 202 7.52 0.55 48.43
CA PHE A 202 8.13 1.40 49.43
C PHE A 202 7.26 1.47 50.67
N LYS A 203 7.93 1.48 51.86
CA LYS A 203 7.33 1.66 53.14
C LYS A 203 7.14 3.14 53.41
N TYR A 204 5.91 3.50 53.77
CA TYR A 204 5.54 4.80 54.29
C TYR A 204 5.14 4.70 55.73
N VAL A 205 5.43 5.75 56.54
CA VAL A 205 5.14 5.78 57.96
C VAL A 205 4.22 6.92 58.28
N VAL A 206 3.09 6.64 58.92
CA VAL A 206 2.13 7.65 59.39
C VAL A 206 2.73 8.42 60.54
N LYS A 207 2.82 9.74 60.44
CA LYS A 207 3.48 10.60 61.43
C LYS A 207 2.80 10.57 62.79
N GLU A 208 1.47 10.59 62.81
CA GLU A 208 0.67 10.67 64.04
C GLU A 208 0.65 9.37 64.78
N THR A 209 0.82 8.23 64.15
CA THR A 209 0.61 6.93 64.77
C THR A 209 1.84 6.03 64.71
N GLY A 210 2.80 6.30 63.86
CA GLY A 210 3.90 5.39 63.56
C GLY A 210 3.49 4.13 62.79
N GLU A 211 2.27 4.04 62.33
CA GLU A 211 1.78 2.93 61.51
C GLU A 211 2.49 2.89 60.18
N GLU A 212 2.89 1.69 59.73
CA GLU A 212 3.55 1.46 58.47
C GLU A 212 2.53 0.95 57.41
N PHE A 213 2.61 1.48 56.22
CA PHE A 213 1.87 0.97 55.04
C PHE A 213 2.75 0.99 53.80
N VAL A 214 2.31 0.36 52.70
CA VAL A 214 3.13 0.18 51.51
C VAL A 214 2.48 0.90 50.33
N VAL A 215 3.31 1.61 49.56
CA VAL A 215 2.93 2.19 48.25
C VAL A 215 3.82 1.54 47.19
N ALA A 216 3.22 1.17 46.05
CA ALA A 216 3.93 0.57 44.94
C ALA A 216 3.91 1.51 43.73
N THR A 217 5.04 1.59 43.03
CA THR A 217 5.16 2.42 41.83
C THR A 217 6.14 1.80 40.81
N THR A 218 5.90 2.01 39.52
CA THR A 218 6.87 1.70 38.47
C THR A 218 7.82 2.86 38.22
N ARG A 219 7.53 4.06 38.75
CA ARG A 219 8.22 5.32 38.48
C ARG A 219 8.70 6.03 39.75
N PRO A 220 9.69 5.46 40.50
CA PRO A 220 10.24 6.08 41.72
C PRO A 220 10.73 7.52 41.50
N GLU A 221 11.31 7.82 40.33
CA GLU A 221 11.88 9.13 40.03
C GLU A 221 10.86 10.26 40.07
N THR A 222 9.56 9.97 39.92
CA THR A 222 8.51 11.01 39.99
C THR A 222 8.08 11.33 41.41
N MET A 223 8.55 10.60 42.43
CA MET A 223 8.15 10.82 43.83
C MET A 223 8.52 12.19 44.37
N PHE A 224 9.45 12.90 43.74
CA PHE A 224 9.77 14.29 44.08
C PHE A 224 8.64 15.28 43.79
N GLY A 225 7.73 14.90 42.94
CA GLY A 225 6.52 15.66 42.57
C GLY A 225 5.26 15.17 43.28
N ASP A 226 5.37 14.29 44.32
CA ASP A 226 4.22 13.81 45.06
C ASP A 226 3.62 14.92 45.94
N VAL A 227 2.30 15.00 45.99
CA VAL A 227 1.57 15.99 46.78
C VAL A 227 0.70 15.37 47.87
N CYS A 228 0.38 14.09 47.76
CA CYS A 228 -0.39 13.35 48.76
C CYS A 228 -0.23 11.84 48.53
N VAL A 229 -0.73 11.07 49.51
CA VAL A 229 -1.07 9.65 49.30
C VAL A 229 -2.58 9.53 49.30
N VAL A 230 -3.09 8.67 48.39
CA VAL A 230 -4.53 8.48 48.19
C VAL A 230 -4.92 7.06 48.60
N VAL A 231 -6.04 6.95 49.33
CA VAL A 231 -6.66 5.68 49.70
C VAL A 231 -8.15 5.75 49.41
N ASN A 232 -8.79 4.59 49.19
CA ASN A 232 -10.25 4.58 48.98
C ASN A 232 -10.96 4.83 50.34
N PRO A 233 -11.89 5.79 50.42
CA PRO A 233 -12.61 6.07 51.66
C PRO A 233 -13.49 4.90 52.13
N ASN A 234 -13.81 3.96 51.27
CA ASN A 234 -14.60 2.78 51.59
C ASN A 234 -13.74 1.53 51.89
N ASP A 235 -12.40 1.65 51.82
CA ASP A 235 -11.50 0.56 52.23
C ASP A 235 -11.39 0.50 53.76
N GLU A 236 -12.05 -0.49 54.35
CA GLU A 236 -12.08 -0.67 55.80
C GLU A 236 -10.67 -0.87 56.40
N THR A 237 -9.67 -1.27 55.62
CA THR A 237 -8.31 -1.52 56.09
C THR A 237 -7.46 -0.25 56.09
N LEU A 238 -7.68 0.72 55.26
CA LEU A 238 -6.84 1.90 55.09
C LEU A 238 -7.58 3.23 55.32
N ASN A 239 -8.92 3.28 55.31
CA ASN A 239 -9.69 4.53 55.41
C ASN A 239 -9.40 5.30 56.72
N HIS A 240 -8.97 4.62 57.81
CA HIS A 240 -8.58 5.23 59.07
C HIS A 240 -7.32 6.09 58.96
N LEU A 241 -6.59 6.00 57.88
CA LEU A 241 -5.42 6.85 57.58
C LEU A 241 -5.81 8.20 57.01
N ILE A 242 -7.01 8.37 56.45
CA ILE A 242 -7.47 9.63 55.87
C ILE A 242 -7.44 10.77 56.88
N GLY A 243 -6.88 11.90 56.47
CA GLY A 243 -6.70 13.11 57.28
C GLY A 243 -5.43 13.08 58.15
N LYS A 244 -4.61 12.01 58.12
CA LYS A 244 -3.30 11.94 58.69
C LYS A 244 -2.21 12.29 57.68
N HIS A 245 -0.97 12.36 58.12
CA HIS A 245 0.19 12.68 57.30
C HIS A 245 1.20 11.52 57.28
N THR A 246 1.92 11.39 56.19
CA THR A 246 3.03 10.46 56.05
C THR A 246 4.27 11.16 55.55
N THR A 247 5.42 10.49 55.62
CA THR A 247 6.68 11.03 55.10
C THR A 247 7.01 10.38 53.77
N ASN A 248 7.30 11.18 52.76
CA ASN A 248 7.77 10.70 51.47
C ASN A 248 9.18 10.11 51.61
N PRO A 249 9.42 8.83 51.31
CA PRO A 249 10.74 8.21 51.45
C PRO A 249 11.78 8.73 50.46
N ALA A 250 11.39 9.42 49.40
CA ALA A 250 12.33 9.98 48.42
C ALA A 250 13.05 11.25 48.94
N ASN A 251 12.35 12.13 49.66
CA ASN A 251 12.86 13.45 50.03
C ASN A 251 12.52 13.91 51.47
N GLY A 252 11.82 13.09 52.23
CA GLY A 252 11.42 13.42 53.59
C GLY A 252 10.26 14.41 53.71
N GLN A 253 9.62 14.81 52.60
CA GLN A 253 8.49 15.72 52.62
C GLN A 253 7.28 15.11 53.31
N GLU A 254 6.57 15.93 54.08
CA GLU A 254 5.31 15.57 54.67
C GLU A 254 4.19 15.60 53.65
N LEU A 255 3.46 14.49 53.50
CA LEU A 255 2.36 14.32 52.58
C LEU A 255 1.05 14.05 53.32
N PRO A 256 -0.05 14.73 53.03
CA PRO A 256 -1.37 14.39 53.57
C PRO A 256 -1.85 13.06 52.92
N ILE A 257 -2.60 12.30 53.69
CA ILE A 257 -3.33 11.10 53.22
C ILE A 257 -4.78 11.52 52.97
N ILE A 258 -5.24 11.42 51.74
CA ILE A 258 -6.58 11.84 51.32
C ILE A 258 -7.41 10.64 50.86
N GLY A 259 -8.72 10.82 50.86
CA GLY A 259 -9.64 9.81 50.31
C GLY A 259 -10.09 10.17 48.91
N ASP A 260 -10.01 9.22 47.99
CA ASP A 260 -10.59 9.34 46.62
C ASP A 260 -11.05 7.96 46.10
N ASP A 261 -12.23 7.89 45.54
CA ASP A 261 -12.84 6.66 45.02
C ASP A 261 -12.10 6.06 43.82
N TYR A 262 -11.15 6.80 43.23
CA TYR A 262 -10.32 6.32 42.13
C TYR A 262 -9.47 5.10 42.52
N VAL A 263 -9.04 5.00 43.77
CA VAL A 263 -8.25 3.85 44.23
C VAL A 263 -9.15 2.63 44.39
N GLU A 264 -8.90 1.59 43.61
CA GLU A 264 -9.70 0.36 43.60
C GLU A 264 -9.38 -0.49 44.86
N ILE A 265 -10.43 -0.86 45.61
CA ILE A 265 -10.28 -1.68 46.84
C ILE A 265 -9.80 -3.08 46.46
N GLY A 266 -8.73 -3.54 47.12
CA GLY A 266 -8.15 -4.86 46.88
C GLY A 266 -7.22 -4.92 45.67
N PHE A 267 -6.98 -3.82 45.00
CA PHE A 267 -5.98 -3.73 43.94
C PHE A 267 -4.65 -3.21 44.51
N GLY A 268 -3.55 -3.88 44.15
CA GLY A 268 -2.19 -3.52 44.58
C GLY A 268 -2.03 -3.45 46.09
N THR A 269 -1.58 -2.32 46.63
CA THR A 269 -1.36 -2.06 48.03
C THR A 269 -2.52 -1.36 48.72
N GLY A 270 -3.55 -0.95 47.96
CA GLY A 270 -4.66 -0.15 48.47
C GLY A 270 -4.33 1.33 48.73
N ALA A 271 -3.06 1.71 48.66
CA ALA A 271 -2.58 3.08 48.80
C ALA A 271 -1.77 3.50 47.58
N MET A 272 -1.99 4.69 47.10
CA MET A 272 -1.37 5.21 45.89
C MET A 272 -0.69 6.55 46.15
N LYS A 273 0.54 6.75 45.66
CA LYS A 273 1.14 8.07 45.61
C LYS A 273 0.45 8.92 44.55
N CYS A 274 0.45 10.23 44.70
CA CYS A 274 -0.17 11.14 43.74
C CYS A 274 0.83 12.17 43.24
N THR A 275 1.17 12.05 41.94
CA THR A 275 2.12 12.95 41.24
C THR A 275 1.43 13.65 40.07
N PRO A 276 0.68 14.72 40.32
CA PRO A 276 -0.26 15.32 39.35
C PRO A 276 0.39 15.87 38.09
N ALA A 277 1.67 16.18 38.11
CA ALA A 277 2.38 16.71 36.94
C ALA A 277 2.92 15.63 36.00
N HIS A 278 2.84 14.33 36.39
CA HIS A 278 3.46 13.23 35.62
C HIS A 278 2.56 12.00 35.47
N ASP A 279 1.27 12.12 35.81
CA ASP A 279 0.27 11.09 35.55
C ASP A 279 -1.12 11.72 35.32
N PRO A 280 -1.88 11.31 34.31
CA PRO A 280 -3.19 11.90 33.97
C PRO A 280 -4.27 11.59 35.05
N ASN A 281 -4.19 10.43 35.71
CA ASN A 281 -5.14 10.09 36.78
C ASN A 281 -4.86 10.88 38.06
N ASP A 282 -3.58 11.02 38.41
CA ASP A 282 -3.14 11.86 39.50
C ASP A 282 -3.48 13.34 39.27
N PHE A 283 -3.38 13.80 38.03
CA PHE A 283 -3.83 15.15 37.61
C PHE A 283 -5.33 15.32 37.86
N ALA A 284 -6.16 14.34 37.48
CA ALA A 284 -7.60 14.41 37.69
C ALA A 284 -7.97 14.40 39.21
N ILE A 285 -7.25 13.64 40.02
CA ILE A 285 -7.39 13.66 41.47
C ILE A 285 -7.02 15.05 42.01
N ALA A 286 -5.89 15.61 41.58
CA ALA A 286 -5.46 16.93 42.01
C ALA A 286 -6.44 18.04 41.64
N GLU A 287 -7.10 17.97 40.47
CA GLU A 287 -8.16 18.91 40.08
C GLU A 287 -9.37 18.82 41.03
N ARG A 288 -9.82 17.59 41.37
CA ARG A 288 -10.94 17.38 42.30
C ARG A 288 -10.67 17.90 43.71
N HIS A 289 -9.44 17.72 44.15
CA HIS A 289 -9.01 18.08 45.53
C HIS A 289 -8.27 19.41 45.61
N HIS A 290 -8.16 20.16 44.49
CA HIS A 290 -7.46 21.45 44.38
C HIS A 290 -6.01 21.42 44.90
N LEU A 291 -5.28 20.35 44.52
CA LEU A 291 -3.89 20.15 44.93
C LEU A 291 -2.91 20.87 43.99
N GLU A 292 -1.72 21.15 44.51
CA GLU A 292 -0.61 21.65 43.71
C GLU A 292 -0.15 20.58 42.70
N LYS A 293 0.60 20.99 41.67
CA LYS A 293 1.06 20.12 40.57
C LYS A 293 2.53 20.37 40.27
N PRO A 294 3.46 20.05 41.20
CA PRO A 294 4.88 20.32 41.03
C PRO A 294 5.48 19.43 39.92
N ILE A 295 6.20 20.05 39.00
CA ILE A 295 6.92 19.37 37.91
C ILE A 295 8.32 19.02 38.45
N CYS A 296 8.72 17.75 38.44
CA CYS A 296 10.02 17.31 38.94
C CYS A 296 11.03 16.95 37.83
N MET A 297 10.67 17.16 36.56
CA MET A 297 11.49 16.82 35.41
C MET A 297 11.65 18.01 34.48
N ASN A 298 12.81 18.12 33.85
CA ASN A 298 13.08 19.07 32.79
C ASN A 298 12.51 18.57 31.43
N PRO A 299 12.32 19.43 30.43
CA PRO A 299 11.82 19.00 29.13
C PRO A 299 12.68 17.97 28.39
N ASP A 300 13.94 17.80 28.76
CA ASP A 300 14.85 16.79 28.18
C ASP A 300 14.87 15.46 28.96
N GLY A 301 13.96 15.29 29.93
CA GLY A 301 13.87 14.08 30.75
C GLY A 301 14.91 13.99 31.87
N THR A 302 15.69 15.04 32.13
CA THR A 302 16.54 15.13 33.29
C THR A 302 15.74 15.62 34.48
N MET A 303 16.19 15.24 35.70
CA MET A 303 15.58 15.70 36.95
C MET A 303 15.87 17.18 37.21
N ASN A 304 14.89 17.94 37.71
CA ASN A 304 15.06 19.37 37.99
C ASN A 304 15.48 19.68 39.46
N GLU A 305 15.47 20.96 39.80
CA GLU A 305 15.90 21.44 41.14
C GLU A 305 15.12 20.86 42.31
N LEU A 306 13.86 20.45 42.12
CA LEU A 306 13.07 19.79 43.18
C LEU A 306 13.66 18.45 43.62
N CYS A 307 14.48 17.85 42.79
CA CYS A 307 15.08 16.54 43.05
C CYS A 307 16.41 16.59 43.83
N GLY A 308 16.85 17.78 44.24
CA GLY A 308 18.03 17.98 45.07
C GLY A 308 19.29 17.32 44.52
N GLN A 309 19.85 16.32 45.22
CA GLN A 309 21.07 15.65 44.75
C GLN A 309 20.98 14.92 43.41
N TYR A 310 19.78 14.70 42.87
CA TYR A 310 19.55 14.05 41.60
C TYR A 310 19.33 15.06 40.46
N GLU A 311 19.40 16.37 40.73
CA GLU A 311 19.27 17.43 39.72
C GLU A 311 20.25 17.21 38.55
N GLY A 312 19.77 17.34 37.31
CA GLY A 312 20.53 17.15 36.09
C GLY A 312 20.77 15.70 35.67
N MET A 313 20.44 14.72 36.54
CA MET A 313 20.54 13.29 36.16
C MET A 313 19.42 12.91 35.19
N ASP A 314 19.74 12.00 34.23
CA ASP A 314 18.71 11.32 33.47
C ASP A 314 17.72 10.58 34.38
N ARG A 315 16.45 10.60 34.05
CA ARG A 315 15.38 10.02 34.84
C ARG A 315 15.57 8.55 35.25
N TYR A 316 16.16 7.74 34.36
CA TYR A 316 16.43 6.33 34.67
C TYR A 316 17.64 6.16 35.62
N VAL A 317 18.66 6.98 35.42
CA VAL A 317 19.82 7.00 36.33
C VAL A 317 19.41 7.47 37.70
N ALA A 318 18.57 8.51 37.79
CA ALA A 318 18.02 9.02 39.01
C ALA A 318 17.14 7.97 39.73
N ARG A 319 16.29 7.24 38.96
CA ARG A 319 15.46 6.13 39.47
C ARG A 319 16.30 5.10 40.20
N GLU A 320 17.37 4.59 39.53
CA GLU A 320 18.23 3.58 40.14
C GLU A 320 18.96 4.10 41.38
N ALA A 321 19.43 5.34 41.36
CA ALA A 321 20.13 5.94 42.49
C ALA A 321 19.18 6.17 43.66
N LEU A 322 17.95 6.65 43.41
CA LEU A 322 16.93 6.87 44.42
C LEU A 322 16.51 5.55 45.09
N VAL A 323 16.28 4.50 44.31
CA VAL A 323 15.90 3.19 44.86
C VAL A 323 16.99 2.65 45.80
N LYS A 324 18.27 2.77 45.46
CA LYS A 324 19.40 2.39 46.31
C LYS A 324 19.45 3.22 47.63
N GLN A 325 19.11 4.51 47.56
CA GLN A 325 19.02 5.36 48.73
C GLN A 325 17.90 4.91 49.65
N ILE A 326 16.68 4.72 49.11
CA ILE A 326 15.52 4.25 49.87
C ILE A 326 15.75 2.86 50.49
N GLU A 327 16.48 1.97 49.79
CA GLU A 327 16.91 0.67 50.33
C GLU A 327 17.86 0.82 51.51
N ALA A 328 18.86 1.71 51.37
CA ALA A 328 19.81 2.00 52.46
C ALA A 328 19.12 2.60 53.70
N ASP A 329 18.03 3.38 53.48
CA ASP A 329 17.21 3.96 54.56
C ASP A 329 16.24 2.94 55.18
N GLY A 330 16.20 1.70 54.67
CA GLY A 330 15.35 0.61 55.18
C GLY A 330 13.86 0.74 54.81
N ASN A 331 13.55 1.53 53.76
CA ASN A 331 12.19 1.80 53.30
C ASN A 331 11.82 1.07 51.99
N LEU A 332 12.74 0.29 51.40
CA LEU A 332 12.41 -0.61 50.29
C LEU A 332 11.90 -1.95 50.84
N VAL A 333 10.66 -2.32 50.50
CA VAL A 333 10.04 -3.56 50.93
C VAL A 333 10.38 -4.71 49.99
N LYS A 334 10.16 -4.52 48.68
CA LYS A 334 10.50 -5.49 47.64
C LYS A 334 10.51 -4.83 46.26
N ILE A 335 11.04 -5.56 45.26
CA ILE A 335 10.99 -5.24 43.86
C ILE A 335 10.41 -6.44 43.12
N ASP A 336 9.36 -6.27 42.37
CA ASP A 336 8.77 -7.29 41.51
C ASP A 336 9.13 -6.99 40.06
N GLU A 337 9.70 -7.97 39.35
CA GLU A 337 9.90 -7.89 37.91
C GLU A 337 8.54 -8.03 37.21
N MET A 338 8.30 -7.19 36.18
CA MET A 338 7.05 -7.22 35.43
C MET A 338 7.28 -6.84 33.96
N THR A 339 6.32 -7.18 33.15
CA THR A 339 6.20 -6.61 31.80
C THR A 339 4.98 -5.71 31.79
N HIS A 340 5.12 -4.50 31.29
CA HIS A 340 4.02 -3.56 31.21
C HIS A 340 3.99 -2.83 29.86
N ASN A 341 2.80 -2.37 29.50
CA ASN A 341 2.58 -1.66 28.27
C ASN A 341 3.08 -0.21 28.40
N VAL A 342 4.10 0.16 27.62
CA VAL A 342 4.78 1.45 27.70
C VAL A 342 4.55 2.26 26.43
N ALA A 343 4.26 3.55 26.60
CA ALA A 343 4.06 4.49 25.50
C ALA A 343 5.41 4.92 24.89
N HIS A 344 5.55 4.83 23.59
CA HIS A 344 6.73 5.25 22.82
C HIS A 344 6.37 6.26 21.74
N SER A 345 7.27 7.20 21.50
CA SER A 345 7.14 8.14 20.39
C SER A 345 7.30 7.44 19.04
N GLU A 346 6.40 7.66 18.11
CA GLU A 346 6.56 7.16 16.74
C GLU A 346 7.75 7.78 15.99
N ARG A 347 8.27 8.90 16.48
CA ARG A 347 9.32 9.68 15.82
C ARG A 347 10.72 9.35 16.28
N THR A 348 10.94 9.34 17.59
CA THR A 348 12.24 9.09 18.22
C THR A 348 12.38 7.67 18.75
N HIS A 349 11.25 6.96 18.94
CA HIS A 349 11.15 5.67 19.61
C HIS A 349 11.53 5.69 21.09
N CYS A 350 11.73 6.88 21.67
CA CYS A 350 11.95 7.00 23.11
C CYS A 350 10.65 6.75 23.88
N VAL A 351 10.79 6.40 25.17
CA VAL A 351 9.66 6.32 26.09
C VAL A 351 9.09 7.72 26.31
N VAL A 352 7.79 7.84 26.06
CA VAL A 352 7.03 9.08 26.24
C VAL A 352 6.86 9.39 27.72
N GLU A 353 7.06 10.66 28.09
CA GLU A 353 6.76 11.16 29.43
C GLU A 353 5.36 11.77 29.48
N GLN A 354 4.60 11.43 30.51
CA GLN A 354 3.39 12.16 30.88
C GLN A 354 3.83 13.46 31.56
N TYR A 355 3.56 14.61 30.94
CA TYR A 355 4.18 15.86 31.32
C TYR A 355 3.15 17.00 31.42
N LEU A 356 3.10 17.69 32.54
CA LEU A 356 2.24 18.85 32.71
C LEU A 356 2.82 20.05 31.94
N SER A 357 2.09 20.52 30.95
CA SER A 357 2.52 21.66 30.14
C SER A 357 1.35 22.55 29.74
N GLN A 358 1.65 23.84 29.55
CA GLN A 358 0.68 24.78 28.98
C GLN A 358 0.77 24.76 27.45
N GLN A 359 -0.26 24.24 26.81
CA GLN A 359 -0.30 24.00 25.37
C GLN A 359 -1.57 24.62 24.76
N TRP A 360 -1.59 24.73 23.42
CA TRP A 360 -2.76 25.09 22.65
C TRP A 360 -3.53 23.83 22.24
N PHE A 361 -4.85 23.87 22.38
CA PHE A 361 -5.75 22.76 22.09
C PHE A 361 -6.91 23.18 21.22
N VAL A 362 -7.40 22.24 20.40
CA VAL A 362 -8.69 22.33 19.70
C VAL A 362 -9.72 21.49 20.43
N LYS A 363 -10.89 22.07 20.76
CA LYS A 363 -12.06 21.32 21.24
C LYS A 363 -12.63 20.50 20.09
N MET A 364 -12.40 19.21 20.10
CA MET A 364 -12.71 18.36 18.95
C MET A 364 -14.16 17.89 18.89
N LYS A 365 -14.81 17.71 20.05
CA LYS A 365 -16.14 17.11 20.10
C LYS A 365 -17.19 17.80 19.22
N PRO A 366 -17.33 19.15 19.23
CA PRO A 366 -18.32 19.82 18.38
C PRO A 366 -18.04 19.64 16.88
N LEU A 367 -16.76 19.61 16.50
CA LEU A 367 -16.32 19.41 15.11
C LEU A 367 -16.61 17.99 14.63
N ALA A 368 -16.35 16.99 15.48
CA ALA A 368 -16.60 15.59 15.18
C ALA A 368 -18.11 15.30 15.07
N GLU A 369 -18.94 15.86 15.96
CA GLU A 369 -20.39 15.71 15.92
C GLU A 369 -20.99 16.22 14.60
N ASP A 370 -20.48 17.36 14.05
CA ASP A 370 -20.92 17.85 12.74
C ASP A 370 -20.55 16.91 11.59
N VAL A 371 -19.34 16.35 11.62
CA VAL A 371 -18.91 15.35 10.62
C VAL A 371 -19.77 14.09 10.69
N LEU A 372 -20.01 13.53 11.90
CA LEU A 372 -20.82 12.33 12.08
C LEU A 372 -22.24 12.53 11.58
N LYS A 373 -22.83 13.70 11.82
CA LYS A 373 -24.15 14.06 11.29
C LYS A 373 -24.17 14.06 9.75
N TYR A 374 -23.11 14.57 9.14
CA TYR A 374 -22.98 14.64 7.69
C TYR A 374 -22.72 13.27 7.06
N GLN A 375 -21.98 12.42 7.79
CA GLN A 375 -21.68 11.06 7.37
C GLN A 375 -22.90 10.13 7.43
N ALA A 376 -23.91 10.46 8.22
CA ALA A 376 -25.17 9.72 8.29
C ALA A 376 -26.11 9.94 7.09
N ASP A 377 -25.80 10.89 6.21
CA ASP A 377 -26.63 11.22 5.02
C ASP A 377 -25.94 10.70 3.74
N GLU A 378 -26.63 9.82 3.02
CA GLU A 378 -26.13 9.17 1.80
C GLU A 378 -25.73 10.16 0.68
N GLU A 379 -26.35 11.33 0.60
CA GLU A 379 -26.03 12.33 -0.43
C GLU A 379 -24.76 13.12 -0.12
N THR A 380 -24.46 13.29 1.16
CA THR A 380 -23.37 14.16 1.64
C THR A 380 -22.18 13.43 2.20
N LYS A 381 -22.34 12.15 2.55
CA LYS A 381 -21.27 11.36 3.17
C LYS A 381 -20.02 11.22 2.30
N ILE A 382 -18.91 10.93 2.95
CA ILE A 382 -17.68 10.47 2.35
C ILE A 382 -17.80 8.96 2.12
N ASN A 383 -17.62 8.48 0.90
CA ASN A 383 -17.64 7.06 0.58
C ASN A 383 -16.24 6.45 0.79
N PHE A 384 -16.16 5.39 1.55
CA PHE A 384 -14.91 4.66 1.78
C PHE A 384 -14.83 3.40 0.91
N TYR A 385 -13.69 3.20 0.26
CA TYR A 385 -13.36 2.01 -0.51
C TYR A 385 -12.12 1.34 0.09
N PRO A 386 -12.27 0.16 0.78
CA PRO A 386 -13.53 -0.56 1.04
C PRO A 386 -14.34 0.07 2.18
N GLU A 387 -15.66 -0.13 2.11
CA GLU A 387 -16.67 0.45 3.01
C GLU A 387 -16.40 0.20 4.51
N ARG A 388 -15.77 -0.92 4.86
CA ARG A 388 -15.45 -1.24 6.27
C ARG A 388 -14.71 -0.13 7.02
N PHE A 389 -13.96 0.71 6.33
CA PHE A 389 -13.22 1.82 6.94
C PHE A 389 -14.10 2.99 7.37
N GLU A 390 -15.33 3.08 6.87
CA GLU A 390 -16.32 4.03 7.36
C GLU A 390 -16.62 3.81 8.85
N LYS A 391 -16.79 2.55 9.26
CA LYS A 391 -16.99 2.20 10.67
C LYS A 391 -15.79 2.60 11.53
N THR A 392 -14.58 2.38 11.03
CA THR A 392 -13.34 2.75 11.70
C THR A 392 -13.23 4.27 11.87
N PHE A 393 -13.55 5.02 10.82
CA PHE A 393 -13.57 6.48 10.81
C PHE A 393 -14.60 7.03 11.81
N ASN A 394 -15.85 6.56 11.76
CA ASN A 394 -16.92 7.00 12.65
C ASN A 394 -16.60 6.69 14.11
N GLY A 395 -16.13 5.46 14.40
CA GLY A 395 -15.79 5.05 15.77
C GLY A 395 -14.68 5.88 16.41
N TRP A 396 -13.74 6.38 15.60
CA TRP A 396 -12.71 7.29 16.10
C TRP A 396 -13.28 8.67 16.42
N LEU A 397 -14.15 9.22 15.56
CA LEU A 397 -14.80 10.52 15.79
C LEU A 397 -15.73 10.50 17.00
N GLU A 398 -16.40 9.39 17.28
CA GLU A 398 -17.27 9.22 18.45
C GLU A 398 -16.49 9.32 19.78
N ASN A 399 -15.22 8.91 19.78
CA ASN A 399 -14.36 8.86 20.96
C ASN A 399 -13.22 9.90 20.93
N ILE A 400 -13.38 10.95 20.15
CA ILE A 400 -12.31 11.92 19.93
C ILE A 400 -12.06 12.77 21.18
N GLU A 401 -10.79 12.96 21.50
CA GLU A 401 -10.33 13.85 22.56
C GLU A 401 -9.82 15.18 21.99
N ASP A 402 -9.67 16.19 22.88
CA ASP A 402 -9.12 17.50 22.48
C ASP A 402 -7.71 17.33 21.92
N TRP A 403 -7.46 18.00 20.82
CA TRP A 403 -6.22 17.88 20.06
C TRP A 403 -5.20 18.94 20.50
N CYS A 404 -4.06 18.51 21.05
CA CYS A 404 -2.91 19.35 21.31
C CYS A 404 -2.25 19.76 19.98
N ILE A 405 -2.28 21.03 19.63
CA ILE A 405 -1.82 21.54 18.34
C ILE A 405 -0.50 22.32 18.39
N SER A 406 0.06 22.61 19.55
CA SER A 406 1.33 23.30 19.70
C SER A 406 2.51 22.33 19.73
N ARG A 407 3.61 22.71 19.11
CA ARG A 407 4.87 21.98 19.04
C ARG A 407 6.05 22.91 19.34
N GLN A 408 6.97 22.49 20.17
CA GLN A 408 8.17 23.24 20.58
C GLN A 408 9.27 23.07 19.52
N LEU A 409 8.98 23.50 18.29
CA LEU A 409 9.84 23.40 17.12
C LEU A 409 10.10 24.78 16.55
N TRP A 410 11.10 24.88 15.68
CA TRP A 410 11.37 26.08 14.89
C TRP A 410 10.84 25.99 13.47
N TRP A 411 10.82 24.78 12.89
CA TRP A 411 10.32 24.52 11.55
C TRP A 411 8.84 24.19 11.56
N GLY A 412 8.01 25.06 10.99
CA GLY A 412 6.55 24.94 10.91
C GLY A 412 5.85 26.30 10.92
N HIS A 413 4.52 26.26 10.96
CA HIS A 413 3.67 27.45 11.05
C HIS A 413 3.72 28.00 12.47
N ARG A 414 4.33 29.14 12.66
CA ARG A 414 4.40 29.79 13.97
C ARG A 414 3.01 30.21 14.44
N ILE A 415 2.68 29.91 15.69
CA ILE A 415 1.35 30.20 16.26
C ILE A 415 1.09 31.71 16.22
N PRO A 416 -0.06 32.15 15.64
CA PRO A 416 -0.39 33.57 15.48
C PRO A 416 -0.99 34.15 16.77
N ALA A 417 -0.25 34.07 17.85
CA ALA A 417 -0.58 34.57 19.18
C ALA A 417 0.60 35.38 19.72
N TRP A 418 0.31 36.53 20.35
CA TRP A 418 1.32 37.39 20.96
C TRP A 418 0.94 37.68 22.41
N TYR A 419 1.95 37.80 23.24
CA TYR A 419 1.82 38.07 24.67
C TYR A 419 2.42 39.42 25.00
N ASN A 420 1.61 40.26 25.60
CA ASN A 420 2.10 41.58 26.09
C ASN A 420 2.93 41.36 27.36
N THR A 421 4.20 41.71 27.31
CA THR A 421 5.15 41.53 28.41
C THR A 421 4.91 42.46 29.60
N VAL A 422 4.09 43.51 29.42
CA VAL A 422 3.76 44.48 30.47
C VAL A 422 2.39 44.22 31.10
N THR A 423 1.37 43.98 30.27
CA THR A 423 -0.02 43.79 30.72
C THR A 423 -0.40 42.33 30.95
N GLY A 424 0.34 41.36 30.38
CA GLY A 424 0.00 39.96 30.37
C GLY A 424 -1.15 39.56 29.45
N GLU A 425 -1.63 40.48 28.63
CA GLU A 425 -2.70 40.25 27.65
C GLU A 425 -2.22 39.36 26.51
N THR A 426 -3.14 38.56 25.97
CA THR A 426 -2.89 37.73 24.78
C THR A 426 -3.64 38.33 23.60
N TYR A 427 -2.93 38.55 22.50
CA TYR A 427 -3.50 38.95 21.21
C TYR A 427 -3.40 37.73 20.26
N VAL A 428 -4.49 37.41 19.59
CA VAL A 428 -4.54 36.40 18.52
C VAL A 428 -5.08 37.08 17.26
N GLY A 429 -4.31 37.04 16.19
CA GLY A 429 -4.66 37.76 14.96
C GLY A 429 -3.96 37.18 13.71
N GLU A 430 -4.53 37.44 12.54
CA GLU A 430 -3.95 37.08 11.26
C GLU A 430 -2.71 37.93 10.91
N THR A 431 -2.62 39.10 11.50
CA THR A 431 -1.48 40.02 11.36
C THR A 431 -0.85 40.28 12.71
N ASP A 432 0.39 40.78 12.67
CA ASP A 432 1.08 41.25 13.89
C ASP A 432 0.30 42.36 14.57
N PRO A 433 0.43 42.54 15.91
CA PRO A 433 -0.11 43.72 16.62
C PRO A 433 0.41 45.04 16.01
N GLU A 434 -0.41 46.10 16.00
CA GLU A 434 -0.01 47.41 15.45
C GLU A 434 1.24 47.99 16.15
N ASP A 435 1.38 47.76 17.46
CA ASP A 435 2.58 48.11 18.23
C ASP A 435 3.25 46.83 18.76
N THR A 436 4.36 46.48 18.18
CA THR A 436 5.13 45.25 18.53
C THR A 436 6.10 45.45 19.71
N THR A 437 6.24 46.66 20.24
CA THR A 437 7.29 47.00 21.21
C THR A 437 7.23 46.17 22.49
N ASN A 438 6.05 45.81 22.95
CA ASN A 438 5.80 45.03 24.17
C ASN A 438 5.16 43.68 23.89
N TRP A 439 5.05 43.28 22.64
CA TRP A 439 4.45 42.00 22.28
C TRP A 439 5.49 41.00 21.79
N VAL A 440 5.43 39.80 22.36
CA VAL A 440 6.27 38.69 21.93
C VAL A 440 5.38 37.61 21.36
N GLN A 441 5.65 37.19 20.12
CA GLN A 441 4.95 36.13 19.47
C GLN A 441 5.28 34.78 20.15
N ASP A 442 4.28 33.90 20.24
CA ASP A 442 4.44 32.53 20.70
C ASP A 442 5.61 31.86 19.97
N GLU A 443 6.46 31.16 20.72
CA GLU A 443 7.63 30.51 20.14
C GLU A 443 7.31 29.18 19.46
N ASP A 444 6.19 28.58 19.82
CA ASP A 444 5.75 27.29 19.31
C ASP A 444 5.23 27.42 17.86
N VAL A 445 5.26 26.30 17.18
CA VAL A 445 4.62 26.11 15.86
C VAL A 445 3.44 25.17 15.98
N LEU A 446 2.57 25.20 14.98
CA LEU A 446 1.43 24.30 14.90
C LEU A 446 1.87 22.87 14.49
N ASP A 447 1.14 21.88 14.97
CA ASP A 447 1.23 20.51 14.51
C ASP A 447 1.11 20.45 12.98
N THR A 448 1.97 19.67 12.32
CA THR A 448 1.96 19.51 10.86
C THR A 448 0.58 19.10 10.31
N TRP A 449 -0.15 18.31 11.08
CA TRP A 449 -1.49 17.85 10.70
C TRP A 449 -2.54 18.96 10.74
N PHE A 450 -2.27 20.08 11.41
CA PHE A 450 -3.16 21.24 11.42
C PHE A 450 -3.22 21.91 10.05
N SER A 451 -2.08 22.12 9.42
CA SER A 451 -2.00 22.64 8.06
C SER A 451 -2.37 21.59 7.01
N SER A 452 -1.89 20.34 7.16
CA SER A 452 -2.17 19.25 6.22
C SER A 452 -3.68 18.93 6.11
N ALA A 453 -4.45 19.21 7.17
CA ALA A 453 -5.91 19.06 7.16
C ALA A 453 -6.64 20.05 6.22
N LEU A 454 -5.98 21.13 5.80
CA LEU A 454 -6.55 22.12 4.87
C LEU A 454 -6.30 21.77 3.40
N TRP A 455 -5.56 20.67 3.14
CA TRP A 455 -5.04 20.31 1.83
C TRP A 455 -6.07 20.33 0.70
N PRO A 456 -7.30 19.77 0.86
CA PRO A 456 -8.27 19.71 -0.24
C PRO A 456 -8.78 21.06 -0.74
N PHE A 457 -8.73 22.11 0.07
CA PHE A 457 -9.30 23.41 -0.27
C PHE A 457 -8.28 24.55 -0.22
N ALA A 458 -7.33 24.55 0.70
CA ALA A 458 -6.29 25.57 0.73
C ALA A 458 -5.33 25.48 -0.47
N THR A 459 -5.11 24.28 -1.03
CA THR A 459 -4.35 24.10 -2.27
C THR A 459 -4.99 24.79 -3.47
N LEU A 460 -6.32 25.01 -3.43
CA LEU A 460 -7.08 25.67 -4.48
C LEU A 460 -7.29 27.17 -4.22
N GLY A 461 -6.63 27.70 -3.16
CA GLY A 461 -6.57 29.14 -2.86
C GLY A 461 -7.50 29.62 -1.75
N TRP A 462 -8.28 28.73 -1.09
CA TRP A 462 -9.04 29.12 0.09
C TRP A 462 -8.10 29.77 1.15
N PRO A 463 -8.50 30.82 1.87
CA PRO A 463 -9.86 31.35 2.07
C PRO A 463 -10.39 32.28 0.97
N GLU A 464 -9.59 32.58 -0.07
CA GLU A 464 -10.05 33.38 -1.19
C GLU A 464 -11.04 32.59 -2.07
N GLU A 465 -12.02 33.28 -2.65
CA GLU A 465 -12.97 32.70 -3.62
C GLU A 465 -12.32 32.63 -5.00
N THR A 466 -11.46 31.66 -5.22
CA THR A 466 -10.75 31.47 -6.49
C THR A 466 -11.56 30.67 -7.49
N ALA A 467 -11.31 30.89 -8.79
CA ALA A 467 -11.91 30.08 -9.86
C ALA A 467 -11.56 28.58 -9.77
N ASP A 468 -10.36 28.25 -9.25
CA ASP A 468 -9.95 26.85 -9.05
C ASP A 468 -10.70 26.22 -7.86
N LEU A 469 -10.92 26.95 -6.78
CA LEU A 469 -11.74 26.49 -5.65
C LEU A 469 -13.19 26.22 -6.07
N GLU A 470 -13.80 27.16 -6.79
CA GLU A 470 -15.16 27.00 -7.30
C GLU A 470 -15.31 25.79 -8.22
N ARG A 471 -14.30 25.53 -9.05
CA ARG A 471 -14.37 24.49 -10.07
C ARG A 471 -13.97 23.09 -9.58
N TYR A 472 -12.92 22.98 -8.77
CA TYR A 472 -12.27 21.71 -8.46
C TYR A 472 -12.51 21.20 -7.05
N TYR A 473 -13.19 21.97 -6.20
CA TYR A 473 -13.58 21.55 -4.86
C TYR A 473 -15.07 21.20 -4.80
N PRO A 474 -15.48 20.13 -4.09
CA PRO A 474 -14.65 19.17 -3.35
C PRO A 474 -13.86 18.22 -4.25
N THR A 475 -12.77 17.67 -3.74
CA THR A 475 -11.99 16.62 -4.41
C THR A 475 -12.88 15.42 -4.75
N ASN A 476 -12.78 14.87 -5.96
CA ASN A 476 -13.58 13.72 -6.37
C ASN A 476 -13.10 12.44 -5.68
N THR A 477 -11.80 12.15 -5.73
CA THR A 477 -11.22 10.94 -5.15
C THR A 477 -9.97 11.29 -4.37
N MET A 478 -9.90 10.81 -3.12
CA MET A 478 -8.70 10.82 -2.28
C MET A 478 -8.17 9.39 -2.19
N VAL A 479 -6.87 9.20 -2.35
CA VAL A 479 -6.21 7.90 -2.16
C VAL A 479 -5.23 8.03 -1.01
N THR A 480 -5.22 7.09 -0.08
CA THR A 480 -4.32 7.12 1.06
C THR A 480 -4.21 5.75 1.76
N GLY A 481 -3.17 5.55 2.57
CA GLY A 481 -3.03 4.38 3.42
C GLY A 481 -4.00 4.36 4.61
N TYR A 482 -4.35 3.18 5.08
CA TYR A 482 -5.23 3.03 6.24
C TYR A 482 -4.63 3.58 7.54
N ASP A 483 -3.31 3.68 7.61
CA ASP A 483 -2.56 4.10 8.80
C ASP A 483 -2.70 5.61 9.10
N ILE A 484 -3.12 6.41 8.13
CA ILE A 484 -3.33 7.86 8.30
C ILE A 484 -4.79 8.30 8.21
N ILE A 485 -5.75 7.40 8.36
CA ILE A 485 -7.18 7.76 8.40
C ILE A 485 -7.44 8.78 9.51
N PHE A 486 -6.91 8.55 10.71
CA PHE A 486 -7.11 9.43 11.86
C PHE A 486 -6.25 10.69 11.79
N PHE A 487 -5.01 10.54 11.34
CA PHE A 487 -4.07 11.65 11.23
C PHE A 487 -4.49 12.66 10.18
N TRP A 488 -5.04 12.19 9.06
CA TRP A 488 -5.26 13.03 7.92
C TRP A 488 -6.70 13.06 7.41
N VAL A 489 -7.30 11.92 7.09
CA VAL A 489 -8.65 11.87 6.50
C VAL A 489 -9.69 12.51 7.43
N ALA A 490 -9.71 12.13 8.70
CA ALA A 490 -10.65 12.66 9.68
C ALA A 490 -10.42 14.17 9.92
N ARG A 491 -9.15 14.60 9.98
CA ARG A 491 -8.81 16.01 10.16
C ARG A 491 -9.20 16.86 8.96
N MET A 492 -9.01 16.38 7.75
CA MET A 492 -9.55 17.04 6.55
C MET A 492 -11.08 17.13 6.60
N ALA A 493 -11.75 16.08 7.06
CA ALA A 493 -13.20 16.04 7.11
C ALA A 493 -13.77 17.13 8.03
N PHE A 494 -13.30 17.25 9.28
CA PHE A 494 -13.86 18.27 10.18
C PHE A 494 -13.44 19.70 9.82
N GLN A 495 -12.22 19.92 9.31
CA GLN A 495 -11.79 21.23 8.84
C GLN A 495 -12.64 21.69 7.63
N ALA A 496 -12.80 20.81 6.64
CA ALA A 496 -13.62 21.10 5.46
C ALA A 496 -15.07 21.40 5.85
N ARG A 497 -15.67 20.57 6.70
CA ARG A 497 -17.03 20.77 7.18
C ARG A 497 -17.20 22.11 7.89
N HIS A 498 -16.25 22.45 8.77
CA HIS A 498 -16.31 23.68 9.54
C HIS A 498 -16.17 24.93 8.67
N PHE A 499 -15.19 24.94 7.75
CA PHE A 499 -14.82 26.13 7.01
C PHE A 499 -15.52 26.28 5.66
N THR A 500 -15.74 25.19 4.94
CA THR A 500 -16.38 25.22 3.60
C THR A 500 -17.83 24.76 3.60
N LYS A 501 -18.33 24.23 4.73
CA LYS A 501 -19.66 23.63 4.85
C LYS A 501 -19.92 22.46 3.91
N ASN A 502 -18.86 21.89 3.33
CA ASN A 502 -18.92 20.78 2.42
C ASN A 502 -17.99 19.63 2.88
N ARG A 503 -18.08 18.45 2.29
CA ARG A 503 -17.09 17.38 2.45
C ARG A 503 -15.79 17.74 1.74
N PRO A 504 -14.64 17.27 2.22
CA PRO A 504 -13.35 17.56 1.55
C PRO A 504 -13.19 16.81 0.23
N PHE A 505 -13.76 15.60 0.17
CA PHE A 505 -13.72 14.70 -0.97
C PHE A 505 -14.96 13.81 -0.99
N LYS A 506 -15.30 13.29 -2.18
CA LYS A 506 -16.44 12.41 -2.36
C LYS A 506 -16.09 10.97 -1.99
N ASP A 507 -15.03 10.44 -2.59
CA ASP A 507 -14.59 9.06 -2.43
C ASP A 507 -13.21 9.01 -1.78
N VAL A 508 -12.99 8.03 -0.89
CA VAL A 508 -11.69 7.73 -0.29
C VAL A 508 -11.33 6.29 -0.61
N LEU A 509 -10.33 6.12 -1.46
CA LEU A 509 -9.72 4.82 -1.72
C LEU A 509 -8.61 4.57 -0.69
N ILE A 510 -8.81 3.56 0.13
CA ILE A 510 -7.85 3.15 1.16
C ILE A 510 -7.02 1.98 0.63
N HIS A 511 -5.69 2.13 0.64
CA HIS A 511 -4.76 1.04 0.39
C HIS A 511 -4.10 0.56 1.69
N GLY A 512 -3.49 -0.63 1.63
CA GLY A 512 -2.71 -1.18 2.73
C GLY A 512 -1.26 -0.69 2.75
N LEU A 513 -0.42 -1.35 3.55
CA LEU A 513 1.01 -1.08 3.60
C LEU A 513 1.77 -2.08 2.72
N LEU A 514 2.83 -1.60 2.09
CA LEU A 514 3.73 -2.47 1.35
C LEU A 514 4.72 -3.13 2.32
N ARG A 515 4.81 -4.46 2.23
CA ARG A 515 5.66 -5.30 3.06
C ARG A 515 6.75 -5.98 2.23
N ASP A 516 7.81 -6.41 2.87
CA ASP A 516 8.84 -7.22 2.19
C ASP A 516 8.30 -8.61 1.78
N ALA A 517 9.09 -9.40 1.07
CA ALA A 517 8.69 -10.71 0.59
C ALA A 517 8.29 -11.68 1.73
N GLN A 518 8.83 -11.48 2.94
CA GLN A 518 8.50 -12.25 4.14
C GLN A 518 7.26 -11.71 4.89
N GLY A 519 6.68 -10.60 4.42
CA GLY A 519 5.51 -9.98 5.03
C GLY A 519 5.81 -9.06 6.20
N ARG A 520 7.08 -8.67 6.42
CA ARG A 520 7.50 -7.76 7.49
C ARG A 520 7.31 -6.31 7.04
N LYS A 521 6.99 -5.41 7.97
CA LYS A 521 6.99 -3.96 7.71
C LYS A 521 8.39 -3.52 7.28
N MET A 522 8.46 -2.73 6.22
CA MET A 522 9.71 -2.15 5.76
C MET A 522 10.15 -1.05 6.72
N SER A 523 11.42 -1.08 7.13
CA SER A 523 12.00 -0.05 7.99
C SER A 523 13.48 0.13 7.69
N LYS A 524 14.01 1.32 7.99
CA LYS A 524 15.45 1.61 7.85
C LYS A 524 16.31 0.75 8.78
N SER A 525 15.80 0.44 9.97
CA SER A 525 16.48 -0.38 10.96
C SER A 525 16.63 -1.83 10.53
N LEU A 526 15.66 -2.37 9.78
CA LEU A 526 15.72 -3.73 9.21
C LEU A 526 16.50 -3.79 7.89
N GLY A 527 16.82 -2.65 7.28
CA GLY A 527 17.50 -2.62 5.99
C GLY A 527 16.73 -3.30 4.83
N ASN A 528 15.43 -3.50 5.00
CA ASN A 528 14.56 -4.17 4.02
C ASN A 528 13.75 -3.19 3.16
N GLY A 529 14.08 -1.91 3.19
CA GLY A 529 13.47 -0.88 2.36
C GLY A 529 13.83 -1.08 0.88
N ILE A 530 12.86 -0.88 0.00
CA ILE A 530 13.02 -1.00 -1.44
C ILE A 530 12.99 0.38 -2.07
N ASP A 531 14.03 0.70 -2.82
CA ASP A 531 14.09 1.92 -3.62
C ASP A 531 13.37 1.70 -4.96
N PRO A 532 12.26 2.43 -5.23
CA PRO A 532 11.55 2.30 -6.49
C PRO A 532 12.41 2.67 -7.70
N MET A 533 13.42 3.53 -7.54
CA MET A 533 14.29 3.92 -8.63
C MET A 533 15.20 2.77 -9.09
N GLN A 534 15.65 1.91 -8.16
CA GLN A 534 16.40 0.70 -8.50
C GLN A 534 15.53 -0.31 -9.25
N VAL A 535 14.27 -0.47 -8.81
CA VAL A 535 13.32 -1.36 -9.50
C VAL A 535 13.03 -0.86 -10.92
N ILE A 536 12.87 0.44 -11.11
CA ILE A 536 12.66 1.05 -12.44
C ILE A 536 13.90 0.83 -13.33
N GLU A 537 15.09 0.99 -12.78
CA GLU A 537 16.32 0.78 -13.54
C GLU A 537 16.50 -0.67 -14.02
N GLU A 538 16.01 -1.63 -13.26
CA GLU A 538 16.12 -3.06 -13.56
C GLU A 538 15.01 -3.57 -14.49
N TYR A 539 13.75 -3.21 -14.21
CA TYR A 539 12.57 -3.79 -14.88
C TYR A 539 11.80 -2.80 -15.76
N GLY A 540 12.06 -1.50 -15.65
CA GLY A 540 11.29 -0.45 -16.30
C GLY A 540 10.08 0.00 -15.47
N ILE A 541 9.64 1.21 -15.78
CA ILE A 541 8.56 1.89 -15.05
C ILE A 541 7.20 1.21 -15.24
N ASP A 542 6.88 0.81 -16.47
CA ASP A 542 5.60 0.21 -16.79
C ASP A 542 5.42 -1.15 -16.10
N ALA A 543 6.51 -1.93 -15.94
CA ALA A 543 6.49 -3.18 -15.20
C ALA A 543 6.23 -2.94 -13.70
N LEU A 544 6.87 -1.95 -13.10
CA LEU A 544 6.62 -1.59 -11.71
C LEU A 544 5.18 -1.11 -11.50
N ARG A 545 4.68 -0.20 -12.35
CA ARG A 545 3.32 0.34 -12.27
C ARG A 545 2.28 -0.78 -12.37
N PHE A 546 2.43 -1.68 -13.34
CA PHE A 546 1.51 -2.80 -13.53
C PHE A 546 1.52 -3.75 -12.32
N PHE A 547 2.70 -4.07 -11.79
CA PHE A 547 2.82 -4.86 -10.57
C PHE A 547 2.11 -4.19 -9.38
N LEU A 548 2.40 -2.91 -9.11
CA LEU A 548 1.87 -2.18 -7.97
C LEU A 548 0.34 -2.08 -7.97
N THR A 549 -0.27 -2.10 -9.15
CA THR A 549 -1.72 -1.91 -9.28
C THR A 549 -2.48 -3.20 -9.41
N THR A 550 -2.01 -4.13 -10.23
CA THR A 550 -2.72 -5.39 -10.48
C THR A 550 -2.58 -6.41 -9.36
N ASN A 551 -1.70 -6.17 -8.40
CA ASN A 551 -1.60 -6.95 -7.15
C ASN A 551 -2.21 -6.20 -5.94
N SER A 552 -2.85 -5.05 -6.16
CA SER A 552 -3.43 -4.20 -5.12
C SER A 552 -4.91 -4.53 -4.91
N THR A 553 -5.23 -4.98 -3.71
CA THR A 553 -6.63 -5.11 -3.27
C THR A 553 -6.94 -3.99 -2.28
N PRO A 554 -8.05 -3.24 -2.44
CA PRO A 554 -8.37 -2.12 -1.54
C PRO A 554 -8.33 -2.51 -0.07
N GLY A 555 -7.60 -1.73 0.73
CA GLY A 555 -7.45 -1.91 2.17
C GLY A 555 -6.64 -3.13 2.63
N GLN A 556 -5.92 -3.81 1.74
CA GLN A 556 -5.07 -4.95 2.05
C GLN A 556 -3.60 -4.60 1.91
N ASP A 557 -2.77 -5.16 2.79
CA ASP A 557 -1.32 -5.08 2.65
C ASP A 557 -0.86 -5.87 1.41
N MET A 558 0.15 -5.36 0.74
CA MET A 558 0.76 -6.01 -0.41
C MET A 558 2.20 -6.41 -0.09
N ARG A 559 2.63 -7.57 -0.58
CA ARG A 559 4.04 -7.99 -0.51
C ARG A 559 4.77 -7.62 -1.79
N TYR A 560 5.94 -7.04 -1.63
CA TYR A 560 6.84 -6.86 -2.77
C TYR A 560 7.52 -8.20 -3.11
N ILE A 561 7.27 -8.67 -4.32
CA ILE A 561 7.79 -9.94 -4.85
C ILE A 561 8.46 -9.63 -6.20
N PRO A 562 9.80 -9.64 -6.29
CA PRO A 562 10.54 -9.29 -7.51
C PRO A 562 10.10 -10.10 -8.75
N GLU A 563 9.83 -11.40 -8.57
CA GLU A 563 9.39 -12.31 -9.65
C GLU A 563 8.06 -11.87 -10.30
N LYS A 564 7.21 -11.17 -9.55
CA LYS A 564 5.97 -10.59 -10.10
C LYS A 564 6.23 -9.33 -10.92
N VAL A 565 7.24 -8.55 -10.58
CA VAL A 565 7.67 -7.40 -11.39
C VAL A 565 8.29 -7.90 -12.69
N GLU A 566 9.13 -8.93 -12.63
CA GLU A 566 9.68 -9.61 -13.81
C GLU A 566 8.57 -10.18 -14.71
N ALA A 567 7.53 -10.81 -14.11
CA ALA A 567 6.38 -11.31 -14.87
C ALA A 567 5.63 -10.18 -15.59
N ALA A 568 5.50 -9.00 -14.98
CA ALA A 568 4.96 -7.82 -15.64
C ALA A 568 5.84 -7.37 -16.83
N GLY A 569 7.16 -7.41 -16.69
CA GLY A 569 8.10 -7.17 -17.79
C GLY A 569 7.95 -8.17 -18.93
N ASN A 570 7.73 -9.44 -18.62
CA ASN A 570 7.46 -10.50 -19.61
C ASN A 570 6.13 -10.26 -20.34
N PHE A 571 5.12 -9.76 -19.64
CA PHE A 571 3.85 -9.36 -20.24
C PHE A 571 4.05 -8.21 -21.25
N ILE A 572 4.82 -7.19 -20.91
CA ILE A 572 5.17 -6.09 -21.83
C ILE A 572 5.89 -6.62 -23.07
N ASN A 573 6.86 -7.52 -22.90
CA ASN A 573 7.54 -8.17 -24.03
C ASN A 573 6.57 -8.92 -24.95
N LYS A 574 5.55 -9.55 -24.40
CA LYS A 574 4.52 -10.25 -25.17
C LYS A 574 3.70 -9.27 -26.00
N ILE A 575 3.26 -8.16 -25.39
CA ILE A 575 2.53 -7.07 -26.06
C ILE A 575 3.38 -6.51 -27.20
N TRP A 576 4.64 -6.20 -26.93
CA TRP A 576 5.59 -5.68 -27.91
C TRP A 576 5.72 -6.57 -29.15
N ASN A 577 5.91 -7.87 -28.93
CA ASN A 577 6.05 -8.83 -30.03
C ASN A 577 4.73 -9.02 -30.81
N ALA A 578 3.59 -9.01 -30.12
CA ALA A 578 2.28 -9.04 -30.79
C ALA A 578 2.04 -7.78 -31.62
N SER A 579 2.41 -6.60 -31.10
CA SER A 579 2.31 -5.35 -31.84
C SER A 579 3.19 -5.36 -33.09
N ARG A 580 4.40 -5.88 -33.01
CA ARG A 580 5.27 -6.07 -34.18
C ARG A 580 4.63 -6.98 -35.23
N PHE A 581 4.02 -8.10 -34.79
CA PHE A 581 3.29 -8.98 -35.69
C PHE A 581 2.15 -8.25 -36.38
N VAL A 582 1.37 -7.44 -35.66
CA VAL A 582 0.28 -6.63 -36.22
C VAL A 582 0.84 -5.68 -37.28
N PHE A 583 1.83 -4.85 -36.95
CA PHE A 583 2.41 -3.88 -37.89
C PHE A 583 2.99 -4.52 -39.16
N MET A 584 3.61 -5.70 -39.04
CA MET A 584 4.12 -6.43 -40.20
C MET A 584 3.02 -6.94 -41.16
N ASN A 585 1.79 -7.05 -40.69
CA ASN A 585 0.66 -7.58 -41.43
C ASN A 585 -0.37 -6.50 -41.86
N LEU A 586 -0.27 -5.28 -41.31
CA LEU A 586 -1.10 -4.16 -41.82
C LEU A 586 -0.63 -3.72 -43.19
N PRO A 587 -1.56 -3.29 -44.10
CA PRO A 587 -1.21 -2.72 -45.40
C PRO A 587 -0.35 -1.46 -45.24
N GLU A 588 0.63 -1.30 -46.13
CA GLU A 588 1.41 -0.07 -46.20
C GLU A 588 0.48 1.13 -46.50
N GLY A 589 0.62 2.20 -45.69
CA GLY A 589 -0.20 3.41 -45.82
C GLY A 589 -1.66 3.26 -45.42
N MET A 590 -2.04 2.19 -44.68
CA MET A 590 -3.39 2.00 -44.13
C MET A 590 -3.86 3.26 -43.39
N LYS A 591 -5.10 3.67 -43.62
CA LYS A 591 -5.77 4.75 -42.92
C LYS A 591 -6.90 4.22 -42.06
N VAL A 592 -7.37 5.03 -41.11
CA VAL A 592 -8.50 4.63 -40.24
C VAL A 592 -9.76 4.37 -41.04
N GLU A 593 -9.97 5.11 -42.12
CA GLU A 593 -11.11 4.97 -43.00
C GLU A 593 -11.11 3.64 -43.78
N ASP A 594 -9.96 2.98 -43.90
CA ASP A 594 -9.83 1.67 -44.55
C ASP A 594 -10.27 0.53 -43.63
N VAL A 595 -10.42 0.78 -42.31
CA VAL A 595 -10.83 -0.24 -41.32
C VAL A 595 -12.26 -0.66 -41.60
N ASN A 596 -12.45 -1.94 -41.87
CA ASN A 596 -13.76 -2.49 -42.23
C ASN A 596 -14.01 -3.81 -41.46
N LEU A 597 -15.04 -3.79 -40.63
CA LEU A 597 -15.47 -4.93 -39.81
C LEU A 597 -16.65 -5.66 -40.44
N THR A 598 -16.69 -5.75 -41.78
CA THR A 598 -17.62 -6.60 -42.52
C THR A 598 -16.92 -7.87 -42.99
N ASN A 599 -17.68 -8.90 -43.31
CA ASN A 599 -17.18 -10.22 -43.75
C ASN A 599 -16.18 -10.84 -42.75
N LEU A 600 -16.44 -10.66 -41.47
CA LEU A 600 -15.62 -11.19 -40.41
C LEU A 600 -15.71 -12.72 -40.36
N SER A 601 -14.57 -13.39 -40.23
CA SER A 601 -14.52 -14.82 -39.94
C SER A 601 -15.01 -15.10 -38.49
N LEU A 602 -15.27 -16.37 -38.20
CA LEU A 602 -15.64 -16.77 -36.82
C LEU A 602 -14.56 -16.33 -35.80
N ALA A 603 -13.29 -16.44 -36.14
CA ALA A 603 -12.19 -16.01 -35.28
C ALA A 603 -12.20 -14.48 -35.04
N ASP A 604 -12.48 -13.68 -36.06
CA ASP A 604 -12.60 -12.23 -35.97
C ASP A 604 -13.80 -11.83 -35.06
N LEU A 605 -14.96 -12.48 -35.31
CA LEU A 605 -16.15 -12.27 -34.47
C LEU A 605 -15.88 -12.62 -33.02
N TRP A 606 -15.24 -13.75 -32.77
CA TRP A 606 -14.89 -14.20 -31.42
C TRP A 606 -14.04 -13.17 -30.68
N ILE A 607 -12.91 -12.73 -31.27
CA ILE A 607 -12.00 -11.82 -30.57
C ILE A 607 -12.62 -10.44 -30.34
N ILE A 608 -13.45 -9.93 -31.27
CA ILE A 608 -14.14 -8.65 -31.09
C ILE A 608 -15.21 -8.75 -29.98
N ASN A 609 -15.95 -9.86 -29.92
CA ASN A 609 -16.92 -10.06 -28.83
C ASN A 609 -16.20 -10.20 -27.47
N ARG A 610 -15.07 -10.92 -27.40
CA ARG A 610 -14.22 -10.98 -26.21
C ARG A 610 -13.68 -9.59 -25.82
N LEU A 611 -13.25 -8.79 -26.79
CA LEU A 611 -12.83 -7.41 -26.56
C LEU A 611 -13.97 -6.57 -25.97
N ASN A 612 -15.17 -6.70 -26.48
CA ASN A 612 -16.34 -5.98 -25.96
C ASN A 612 -16.66 -6.36 -24.50
N GLU A 613 -16.59 -7.66 -24.17
CA GLU A 613 -16.71 -8.09 -22.76
C GLU A 613 -15.60 -7.50 -21.90
N THR A 614 -14.35 -7.56 -22.37
CA THR A 614 -13.20 -7.01 -21.65
C THR A 614 -13.34 -5.50 -21.42
N ILE A 615 -13.74 -4.73 -22.44
CA ILE A 615 -14.01 -3.28 -22.28
C ILE A 615 -15.07 -3.02 -21.21
N THR A 616 -16.14 -3.81 -21.20
CA THR A 616 -17.23 -3.66 -20.22
C THR A 616 -16.74 -3.97 -18.81
N HIS A 617 -16.12 -5.14 -18.59
CA HIS A 617 -15.66 -5.58 -17.28
C HIS A 617 -14.55 -4.67 -16.73
N VAL A 618 -13.61 -4.27 -17.57
CA VAL A 618 -12.53 -3.35 -17.20
C VAL A 618 -13.13 -2.00 -16.77
N THR A 619 -14.07 -1.45 -17.54
CA THR A 619 -14.69 -0.16 -17.20
C THR A 619 -15.46 -0.23 -15.89
N GLU A 620 -16.27 -1.28 -15.68
CA GLU A 620 -17.02 -1.49 -14.44
C GLU A 620 -16.12 -1.62 -13.22
N ASN A 621 -15.00 -2.34 -13.36
CA ASN A 621 -14.05 -2.53 -12.25
C ASN A 621 -13.18 -1.29 -12.00
N MET A 622 -12.88 -0.49 -13.04
CA MET A 622 -12.23 0.81 -12.88
C MET A 622 -13.09 1.77 -12.04
N GLU A 623 -14.40 1.83 -12.28
CA GLU A 623 -15.32 2.66 -11.50
C GLU A 623 -15.46 2.21 -10.03
N LYS A 624 -15.11 0.95 -9.72
CA LYS A 624 -15.11 0.39 -8.36
C LYS A 624 -13.73 0.38 -7.70
N TYR A 625 -12.72 0.90 -8.37
CA TYR A 625 -11.31 0.87 -7.92
C TYR A 625 -10.73 -0.55 -7.73
N GLU A 626 -11.29 -1.55 -8.42
CA GLU A 626 -10.87 -2.97 -8.33
C GLU A 626 -9.75 -3.29 -9.33
N PHE A 627 -8.61 -2.61 -9.18
CA PHE A 627 -7.51 -2.66 -10.15
C PHE A 627 -6.89 -4.05 -10.34
N ALA A 628 -6.91 -4.91 -9.32
CA ALA A 628 -6.46 -6.30 -9.45
C ALA A 628 -7.34 -7.09 -10.44
N LEU A 629 -8.66 -6.86 -10.40
CA LEU A 629 -9.58 -7.50 -11.35
C LEU A 629 -9.38 -6.95 -12.76
N VAL A 630 -9.17 -5.64 -12.87
CA VAL A 630 -8.82 -5.00 -14.16
C VAL A 630 -7.55 -5.61 -14.75
N GLY A 631 -6.49 -5.72 -13.96
CA GLY A 631 -5.23 -6.30 -14.39
C GLY A 631 -5.34 -7.74 -14.86
N ASN A 632 -6.11 -8.57 -14.13
CA ASN A 632 -6.35 -9.96 -14.49
C ASN A 632 -7.14 -10.08 -15.80
N GLU A 633 -8.18 -9.28 -15.98
CA GLU A 633 -8.98 -9.27 -17.22
C GLU A 633 -8.14 -8.82 -18.43
N LEU A 634 -7.36 -7.75 -18.28
CA LEU A 634 -6.44 -7.29 -19.33
C LEU A 634 -5.35 -8.31 -19.65
N TYR A 635 -4.78 -8.95 -18.63
CA TYR A 635 -3.77 -9.98 -18.84
C TYR A 635 -4.36 -11.16 -19.61
N SER A 636 -5.51 -11.68 -19.18
CA SER A 636 -6.17 -12.82 -19.84
C SER A 636 -6.54 -12.51 -21.28
N PHE A 637 -7.18 -11.35 -21.52
CA PHE A 637 -7.54 -10.96 -22.89
C PHE A 637 -6.31 -10.81 -23.80
N VAL A 638 -5.28 -10.11 -23.32
CA VAL A 638 -4.10 -9.81 -24.16
C VAL A 638 -3.22 -11.04 -24.34
N TRP A 639 -2.87 -11.72 -23.24
CA TRP A 639 -1.94 -12.86 -23.29
C TRP A 639 -2.59 -14.10 -23.88
N ASP A 640 -3.76 -14.46 -23.36
CA ASP A 640 -4.42 -15.71 -23.75
C ASP A 640 -5.22 -15.55 -25.02
N ASP A 641 -6.24 -14.68 -25.01
CA ASP A 641 -7.17 -14.59 -26.14
C ASP A 641 -6.51 -13.99 -27.40
N PHE A 642 -5.91 -12.81 -27.28
CA PHE A 642 -5.34 -12.12 -28.43
C PHE A 642 -4.02 -12.74 -28.89
N CYS A 643 -3.00 -12.79 -28.01
CA CYS A 643 -1.66 -13.24 -28.43
C CYS A 643 -1.55 -14.74 -28.66
N SER A 644 -2.18 -15.57 -27.82
CA SER A 644 -2.02 -17.03 -27.90
C SER A 644 -2.99 -17.67 -28.88
N TRP A 645 -4.17 -17.09 -29.07
CA TRP A 645 -5.20 -17.67 -29.91
C TRP A 645 -5.46 -16.87 -31.17
N TYR A 646 -5.91 -15.62 -31.06
CA TYR A 646 -6.36 -14.88 -32.25
C TYR A 646 -5.22 -14.63 -33.24
N VAL A 647 -4.04 -14.24 -32.78
CA VAL A 647 -2.86 -14.06 -33.65
C VAL A 647 -2.58 -15.34 -34.46
N GLU A 648 -2.69 -16.52 -33.84
CA GLU A 648 -2.47 -17.79 -34.56
C GLU A 648 -3.61 -18.13 -35.52
N MET A 649 -4.87 -17.87 -35.16
CA MET A 649 -6.04 -18.06 -36.02
C MET A 649 -6.00 -17.16 -37.23
N SER A 650 -5.64 -15.88 -37.07
CA SER A 650 -5.60 -14.86 -38.15
C SER A 650 -4.61 -15.20 -39.26
N LYS A 651 -3.55 -15.97 -38.99
CA LYS A 651 -2.53 -16.35 -39.98
C LYS A 651 -3.11 -17.08 -41.19
N THR A 652 -4.28 -17.71 -41.06
CA THR A 652 -4.93 -18.37 -42.22
C THR A 652 -5.39 -17.34 -43.24
N ALA A 653 -6.10 -16.30 -42.76
CA ALA A 653 -6.56 -15.24 -43.65
C ALA A 653 -5.40 -14.38 -44.17
N LEU A 654 -4.44 -14.03 -43.29
CA LEU A 654 -3.30 -13.18 -43.64
C LEU A 654 -2.39 -13.80 -44.72
N ASN A 655 -2.20 -15.13 -44.68
CA ASN A 655 -1.37 -15.86 -45.66
C ASN A 655 -2.17 -16.47 -46.82
N GLY A 656 -3.50 -16.31 -46.81
CA GLY A 656 -4.40 -16.80 -47.84
C GLY A 656 -4.42 -15.93 -49.10
N THR A 657 -5.17 -16.37 -50.11
CA THR A 657 -5.38 -15.65 -51.38
C THR A 657 -6.69 -14.87 -51.41
N ASP A 658 -7.54 -14.99 -50.41
CA ASP A 658 -8.78 -14.23 -50.28
C ASP A 658 -8.49 -12.85 -49.69
N GLU A 659 -8.45 -11.86 -50.52
CA GLU A 659 -8.19 -10.47 -50.12
C GLU A 659 -9.28 -9.89 -49.20
N VAL A 660 -10.53 -10.37 -49.27
CA VAL A 660 -11.62 -9.91 -48.39
C VAL A 660 -11.39 -10.44 -46.97
N ALA A 661 -11.12 -11.74 -46.84
CA ALA A 661 -10.81 -12.36 -45.56
C ALA A 661 -9.54 -11.76 -44.93
N LYS A 662 -8.50 -11.53 -45.73
CA LYS A 662 -7.26 -10.90 -45.33
C LYS A 662 -7.48 -9.49 -44.80
N HIS A 663 -8.25 -8.66 -45.49
CA HIS A 663 -8.56 -7.30 -45.08
C HIS A 663 -9.40 -7.27 -43.81
N ALA A 664 -10.35 -8.20 -43.62
CA ALA A 664 -11.13 -8.34 -42.41
C ALA A 664 -10.21 -8.68 -41.19
N ALA A 665 -9.29 -9.63 -41.34
CA ALA A 665 -8.32 -9.98 -40.32
C ALA A 665 -7.37 -8.81 -39.98
N GLN A 666 -6.89 -8.05 -40.96
CA GLN A 666 -6.07 -6.85 -40.78
C GLN A 666 -6.83 -5.77 -40.02
N SER A 667 -8.08 -5.50 -40.36
CA SER A 667 -8.95 -4.54 -39.64
C SER A 667 -9.18 -4.97 -38.18
N THR A 668 -9.43 -6.26 -37.97
CA THR A 668 -9.61 -6.80 -36.61
C THR A 668 -8.34 -6.71 -35.77
N LEU A 669 -7.18 -7.04 -36.32
CA LEU A 669 -5.88 -6.87 -35.65
C LEU A 669 -5.62 -5.41 -35.24
N TYR A 670 -5.89 -4.48 -36.14
CA TYR A 670 -5.76 -3.04 -35.89
C TYR A 670 -6.66 -2.60 -34.74
N VAL A 671 -7.96 -2.95 -34.79
CA VAL A 671 -8.95 -2.56 -33.79
C VAL A 671 -8.61 -3.14 -32.41
N CYS A 672 -8.24 -4.42 -32.36
CA CYS A 672 -7.83 -5.06 -31.11
C CYS A 672 -6.56 -4.40 -30.55
N LEU A 673 -5.54 -4.17 -31.35
CA LEU A 673 -4.29 -3.56 -30.87
C LEU A 673 -4.53 -2.13 -30.36
N LYS A 674 -5.31 -1.31 -31.09
CA LYS A 674 -5.67 0.05 -30.65
C LYS A 674 -6.40 0.02 -29.31
N ALA A 675 -7.37 -0.87 -29.15
CA ALA A 675 -8.10 -1.02 -27.88
C ALA A 675 -7.19 -1.50 -26.74
N ILE A 676 -6.32 -2.50 -26.99
CA ILE A 676 -5.36 -3.02 -26.00
C ILE A 676 -4.46 -1.91 -25.47
N VAL A 677 -3.82 -1.14 -26.34
CA VAL A 677 -2.92 -0.06 -25.90
C VAL A 677 -3.67 1.05 -25.17
N SER A 678 -4.91 1.34 -25.57
CA SER A 678 -5.74 2.36 -24.92
C SER A 678 -6.22 1.90 -23.54
N LEU A 679 -6.62 0.63 -23.37
CA LEU A 679 -7.00 0.05 -22.06
C LEU A 679 -5.82 -0.07 -21.10
N LEU A 680 -4.62 -0.37 -21.61
CA LEU A 680 -3.39 -0.48 -20.84
C LEU A 680 -2.72 0.87 -20.53
N GLN A 681 -3.09 1.94 -21.23
CA GLN A 681 -2.44 3.26 -21.09
C GLN A 681 -2.37 3.77 -19.63
N PRO A 682 -3.42 3.68 -18.80
CA PRO A 682 -3.32 4.12 -17.42
C PRO A 682 -2.28 3.34 -16.60
N PHE A 683 -2.06 2.08 -16.94
CA PHE A 683 -1.15 1.17 -16.22
C PHE A 683 0.28 1.21 -16.76
N MET A 684 0.42 1.28 -18.09
CA MET A 684 1.69 1.17 -18.81
C MET A 684 1.85 2.31 -19.81
N PRO A 685 1.94 3.59 -19.35
CA PRO A 685 1.85 4.75 -20.23
C PRO A 685 2.99 4.87 -21.24
N PHE A 686 4.18 4.33 -20.97
CA PHE A 686 5.34 4.52 -21.85
C PHE A 686 5.36 3.55 -23.03
N VAL A 687 5.17 2.28 -22.78
CA VAL A 687 5.13 1.27 -23.87
C VAL A 687 3.90 1.45 -24.75
N THR A 688 2.77 1.83 -24.14
CA THR A 688 1.54 2.07 -24.92
C THR A 688 1.66 3.31 -25.81
N GLU A 689 2.31 4.38 -25.37
CA GLU A 689 2.64 5.53 -26.22
C GLU A 689 3.51 5.13 -27.40
N GLU A 690 4.58 4.34 -27.18
CA GLU A 690 5.48 3.91 -28.25
C GLU A 690 4.78 3.08 -29.31
N ILE A 691 3.90 2.17 -28.90
CA ILE A 691 3.11 1.35 -29.83
C ILE A 691 2.06 2.20 -30.55
N TYR A 692 1.38 3.09 -29.81
CA TYR A 692 0.33 3.95 -30.34
C TYR A 692 0.85 4.91 -31.41
N ASP A 693 2.04 5.49 -31.23
CA ASP A 693 2.66 6.40 -32.19
C ASP A 693 2.82 5.81 -33.61
N LEU A 694 2.76 4.48 -33.72
CA LEU A 694 2.87 3.76 -35.00
C LEU A 694 1.53 3.32 -35.60
N LEU A 695 0.43 3.47 -34.86
CA LEU A 695 -0.89 3.06 -35.32
C LEU A 695 -1.41 4.01 -36.41
N PRO A 696 -2.05 3.49 -37.47
CA PRO A 696 -2.78 4.33 -38.40
C PRO A 696 -3.76 5.27 -37.73
N GLY A 697 -3.70 6.57 -38.05
CA GLY A 697 -4.57 7.59 -37.46
C GLY A 697 -4.29 7.92 -36.01
N ALA A 698 -3.11 7.59 -35.49
CA ALA A 698 -2.70 8.02 -34.16
C ALA A 698 -2.73 9.54 -34.02
N LYS A 699 -3.25 10.04 -32.89
CA LYS A 699 -3.14 11.44 -32.50
C LYS A 699 -1.69 11.74 -32.09
N GLU A 700 -1.39 12.98 -31.75
CA GLU A 700 -0.05 13.40 -31.33
C GLU A 700 0.47 12.62 -30.10
N SER A 701 -0.43 12.12 -29.26
CA SER A 701 -0.14 11.26 -28.12
C SER A 701 -1.36 10.42 -27.74
N ILE A 702 -1.12 9.25 -27.19
CA ILE A 702 -2.17 8.41 -26.59
C ILE A 702 -2.85 9.11 -25.38
N ASN A 703 -2.19 10.08 -24.75
CA ASN A 703 -2.79 10.90 -23.68
C ASN A 703 -3.99 11.73 -24.18
N LEU A 704 -4.15 11.91 -25.47
CA LEU A 704 -5.28 12.60 -26.13
C LEU A 704 -6.34 11.63 -26.65
N GLU A 705 -6.14 10.32 -26.49
CA GLU A 705 -7.10 9.31 -26.93
C GLU A 705 -8.25 9.17 -25.93
N SER A 706 -9.40 8.71 -26.44
CA SER A 706 -10.57 8.45 -25.61
C SER A 706 -10.55 7.03 -25.08
N TRP A 707 -11.20 6.83 -23.91
CA TRP A 707 -11.39 5.50 -23.35
C TRP A 707 -12.17 4.61 -24.34
N PRO A 708 -11.73 3.37 -24.59
CA PRO A 708 -12.39 2.47 -25.52
C PRO A 708 -13.84 2.21 -25.14
N THR A 709 -14.70 2.18 -26.15
CA THR A 709 -16.11 1.82 -26.01
C THR A 709 -16.41 0.53 -26.76
N VAL A 710 -17.45 -0.17 -26.37
CA VAL A 710 -17.88 -1.39 -27.07
C VAL A 710 -18.12 -1.14 -28.55
N ILE A 711 -17.61 -2.04 -29.40
CA ILE A 711 -17.73 -1.98 -30.83
C ILE A 711 -19.16 -2.41 -31.18
N LYS A 712 -19.91 -1.48 -31.76
CA LYS A 712 -21.32 -1.69 -32.15
C LYS A 712 -21.41 -2.34 -33.54
N ASN A 713 -22.56 -2.92 -33.84
CA ASN A 713 -22.89 -3.51 -35.15
C ASN A 713 -22.01 -4.69 -35.58
N VAL A 714 -21.48 -5.43 -34.63
CA VAL A 714 -20.80 -6.71 -34.84
C VAL A 714 -21.75 -7.84 -34.45
N THR A 715 -21.80 -8.89 -35.25
CA THR A 715 -22.63 -10.06 -35.00
C THR A 715 -22.15 -10.73 -33.70
N ALA A 716 -23.08 -11.09 -32.82
CA ALA A 716 -22.78 -11.85 -31.61
C ALA A 716 -22.19 -13.22 -31.96
N CYS A 717 -21.12 -13.60 -31.27
CA CYS A 717 -20.49 -14.91 -31.36
C CYS A 717 -20.85 -15.73 -30.11
N ASP A 718 -21.08 -17.02 -30.28
CA ASP A 718 -21.22 -17.95 -29.16
C ASP A 718 -19.84 -18.16 -28.51
N LEU A 719 -19.54 -17.36 -27.48
CA LEU A 719 -18.28 -17.41 -26.75
C LEU A 719 -18.10 -18.72 -25.97
N THR A 720 -19.21 -19.35 -25.56
CA THR A 720 -19.17 -20.65 -24.87
C THR A 720 -18.75 -21.76 -25.80
N ALA A 721 -19.27 -21.75 -27.04
CA ALA A 721 -18.86 -22.70 -28.08
C ALA A 721 -17.37 -22.54 -28.44
N MET A 722 -16.89 -21.30 -28.59
CA MET A 722 -15.48 -21.03 -28.85
C MET A 722 -14.57 -21.41 -27.69
N ALA A 723 -14.97 -21.14 -26.44
CA ALA A 723 -14.22 -21.57 -25.27
C ALA A 723 -14.08 -23.10 -25.19
N ARG A 724 -15.13 -23.84 -25.58
CA ARG A 724 -15.11 -25.29 -25.69
C ARG A 724 -14.13 -25.78 -26.76
N VAL A 725 -14.14 -25.13 -27.93
CA VAL A 725 -13.19 -25.44 -29.03
C VAL A 725 -11.75 -25.20 -28.59
N ILE A 726 -11.47 -24.08 -27.94
CA ILE A 726 -10.15 -23.74 -27.42
C ILE A 726 -9.70 -24.78 -26.38
N SER A 727 -10.57 -25.15 -25.45
CA SER A 727 -10.30 -26.17 -24.44
C SER A 727 -10.06 -27.56 -25.08
N ALA A 728 -10.83 -27.89 -26.11
CA ALA A 728 -10.60 -29.15 -26.89
C ALA A 728 -9.23 -29.13 -27.55
N ILE A 729 -8.82 -28.03 -28.20
CA ILE A 729 -7.49 -27.89 -28.82
C ILE A 729 -6.37 -28.04 -27.78
N GLN A 730 -6.51 -27.43 -26.61
CA GLN A 730 -5.53 -27.57 -25.52
C GLN A 730 -5.43 -29.02 -25.08
N LYS A 731 -6.56 -29.68 -24.84
CA LYS A 731 -6.60 -31.08 -24.43
C LYS A 731 -6.06 -32.03 -25.47
N ILE A 732 -6.38 -31.81 -26.75
CA ILE A 732 -5.80 -32.61 -27.85
C ILE A 732 -4.27 -32.50 -27.88
N ARG A 733 -3.72 -31.33 -27.70
CA ARG A 733 -2.27 -31.10 -27.64
C ARG A 733 -1.66 -31.84 -26.44
N GLU A 734 -2.30 -31.75 -25.26
CA GLU A 734 -1.87 -32.46 -24.05
C GLU A 734 -1.89 -33.98 -24.25
N VAL A 735 -3.00 -34.55 -24.78
CA VAL A 735 -3.15 -35.97 -25.04
C VAL A 735 -2.10 -36.44 -26.03
N LYS A 736 -1.78 -35.67 -27.07
CA LYS A 736 -0.69 -36.02 -28.01
C LYS A 736 0.67 -36.09 -27.33
N ILE A 737 0.97 -35.10 -26.41
CA ILE A 737 2.22 -35.10 -25.66
C ILE A 737 2.31 -36.33 -24.73
N VAL A 738 1.23 -36.59 -23.96
CA VAL A 738 1.18 -37.71 -23.01
C VAL A 738 1.38 -39.07 -23.72
N ASN A 739 0.88 -39.21 -24.96
CA ASN A 739 0.97 -40.44 -25.75
C ASN A 739 2.15 -40.43 -26.76
N ASP A 740 3.13 -39.55 -26.61
CA ASP A 740 4.31 -39.42 -27.50
C ASP A 740 3.97 -39.24 -28.99
N LEU A 741 2.80 -38.66 -29.30
CA LEU A 741 2.40 -38.41 -30.68
C LEU A 741 2.99 -37.09 -31.18
N LYS A 742 3.38 -37.05 -32.46
CA LYS A 742 3.83 -35.83 -33.10
C LYS A 742 2.68 -34.81 -33.16
N PRO A 743 2.92 -33.49 -32.98
CA PRO A 743 1.89 -32.46 -33.11
C PRO A 743 1.17 -32.50 -34.47
N SER A 744 1.86 -32.95 -35.53
CA SER A 744 1.33 -33.10 -36.89
C SER A 744 0.50 -34.35 -37.13
N THR A 745 0.45 -35.30 -36.20
CA THR A 745 -0.37 -36.52 -36.33
C THR A 745 -1.84 -36.15 -36.39
N LEU A 746 -2.53 -36.61 -37.43
CA LEU A 746 -3.98 -36.45 -37.55
C LEU A 746 -4.67 -37.43 -36.62
N ILE A 747 -5.63 -36.94 -35.83
CA ILE A 747 -6.53 -37.73 -35.02
C ILE A 747 -7.98 -37.33 -35.29
N HIS A 748 -8.92 -38.23 -35.01
CA HIS A 748 -10.36 -37.94 -35.10
C HIS A 748 -10.91 -37.65 -33.71
N ILE A 749 -11.88 -36.73 -33.65
CA ILE A 749 -12.50 -36.31 -32.39
C ILE A 749 -14.00 -36.17 -32.53
N ALA A 750 -14.72 -36.33 -31.40
CA ALA A 750 -16.10 -35.92 -31.26
C ALA A 750 -16.28 -35.13 -29.95
N LEU A 751 -17.23 -34.24 -29.92
CA LEU A 751 -17.52 -33.40 -28.75
C LEU A 751 -18.92 -33.69 -28.23
N LYS A 752 -19.09 -33.72 -26.90
CA LYS A 752 -20.38 -33.77 -26.22
C LYS A 752 -20.50 -32.66 -25.20
N ASP A 753 -21.71 -32.18 -25.00
CA ASP A 753 -22.03 -31.20 -23.96
C ASP A 753 -22.00 -31.83 -22.55
N LEU A 754 -22.32 -31.01 -21.53
CA LEU A 754 -22.37 -31.49 -20.12
C LEU A 754 -23.45 -32.52 -19.85
N ASP A 755 -24.51 -32.55 -20.68
CA ASP A 755 -25.62 -33.49 -20.60
C ASP A 755 -25.35 -34.77 -21.40
N GLY A 756 -24.21 -34.86 -22.08
CA GLY A 756 -23.78 -36.00 -22.89
C GLY A 756 -24.37 -36.00 -24.31
N ASN A 757 -25.02 -34.92 -24.77
CA ASN A 757 -25.51 -34.82 -26.12
C ASN A 757 -24.37 -34.52 -27.10
N THR A 758 -24.43 -35.12 -28.28
CA THR A 758 -23.42 -34.89 -29.34
C THR A 758 -23.53 -33.42 -29.82
N ILE A 759 -22.39 -32.74 -29.83
CA ILE A 759 -22.26 -31.43 -30.46
C ILE A 759 -21.84 -31.67 -31.89
N MET A 760 -22.71 -31.25 -32.82
CA MET A 760 -22.48 -31.40 -34.26
C MET A 760 -21.28 -30.57 -34.71
N ALA A 761 -20.48 -31.11 -35.62
CA ALA A 761 -19.31 -30.43 -36.15
C ALA A 761 -19.71 -29.19 -36.99
N ASP A 762 -19.26 -28.03 -36.55
CA ASP A 762 -19.36 -26.78 -37.30
C ASP A 762 -18.17 -26.62 -38.23
N GLU A 763 -18.42 -26.19 -39.51
CA GLU A 763 -17.35 -26.10 -40.51
C GLU A 763 -16.23 -25.13 -40.09
N ALA A 764 -16.57 -23.95 -39.59
CA ALA A 764 -15.60 -22.91 -39.23
C ALA A 764 -14.80 -23.34 -37.97
N MET A 765 -15.47 -23.89 -36.94
CA MET A 765 -14.80 -24.41 -35.74
C MET A 765 -13.93 -25.63 -36.08
N SER A 766 -14.39 -26.54 -36.94
CA SER A 766 -13.63 -27.69 -37.38
C SER A 766 -12.34 -27.29 -38.11
N ALA A 767 -12.40 -26.25 -38.94
CA ALA A 767 -11.21 -25.70 -39.61
C ALA A 767 -10.18 -25.12 -38.58
N ILE A 768 -10.62 -24.48 -37.50
CA ILE A 768 -9.76 -23.98 -36.42
C ILE A 768 -9.09 -25.16 -35.71
N ILE A 769 -9.85 -26.20 -35.32
CA ILE A 769 -9.31 -27.39 -34.67
C ILE A 769 -8.32 -28.13 -35.57
N MET A 770 -8.67 -28.35 -36.83
CA MET A 770 -7.78 -28.98 -37.81
C MET A 770 -6.46 -28.24 -37.96
N LYS A 771 -6.52 -26.91 -38.03
CA LYS A 771 -5.32 -26.08 -38.20
C LYS A 771 -4.44 -26.11 -36.96
N LEU A 772 -5.03 -25.91 -35.76
CA LEU A 772 -4.28 -25.67 -34.52
C LEU A 772 -3.94 -26.94 -33.75
N ALA A 773 -4.69 -28.04 -33.96
CA ALA A 773 -4.50 -29.30 -33.23
C ALA A 773 -4.29 -30.51 -34.15
N LYS A 774 -4.41 -30.37 -35.48
CA LYS A 774 -4.38 -31.49 -36.41
C LYS A 774 -5.34 -32.59 -35.97
N ALA A 775 -6.60 -32.20 -35.74
CA ALA A 775 -7.67 -33.12 -35.41
C ALA A 775 -8.89 -32.89 -36.32
N GLN A 776 -9.51 -33.94 -36.75
CA GLN A 776 -10.72 -33.91 -37.57
C GLN A 776 -11.94 -34.14 -36.66
N TRP A 777 -12.79 -33.15 -36.56
CA TRP A 777 -14.03 -33.23 -35.80
C TRP A 777 -15.09 -33.95 -36.59
N GLN A 778 -15.70 -34.99 -36.01
CA GLN A 778 -16.77 -35.80 -36.56
C GLN A 778 -17.92 -35.85 -35.56
N ASP A 779 -19.14 -36.00 -36.06
CA ASP A 779 -20.34 -36.07 -35.20
C ASP A 779 -20.40 -37.36 -34.39
N ILE A 780 -19.93 -38.46 -34.99
CA ILE A 780 -19.94 -39.83 -34.39
C ILE A 780 -18.58 -40.45 -34.59
N LEU A 781 -18.09 -41.12 -33.55
CA LEU A 781 -16.92 -41.96 -33.58
C LEU A 781 -17.31 -43.39 -33.19
N GLU A 782 -16.68 -44.38 -33.81
CA GLU A 782 -16.89 -45.82 -33.54
C GLU A 782 -15.66 -46.40 -32.79
N GLY A 783 -15.90 -47.50 -32.07
CA GLY A 783 -14.87 -48.21 -31.37
C GLY A 783 -14.68 -47.86 -29.90
N ASP A 784 -13.51 -48.25 -29.34
CA ASP A 784 -13.12 -47.88 -27.99
C ASP A 784 -12.63 -46.44 -27.97
N LEU A 785 -13.23 -45.59 -27.07
CA LEU A 785 -13.00 -44.17 -27.03
C LEU A 785 -12.36 -43.75 -25.70
N THR A 786 -11.30 -43.00 -25.77
CA THR A 786 -10.74 -42.25 -24.66
C THR A 786 -11.55 -40.98 -24.50
N VAL A 787 -11.96 -40.70 -23.25
CA VAL A 787 -12.80 -39.52 -22.91
C VAL A 787 -12.00 -38.57 -22.04
N GLU A 788 -11.92 -37.32 -22.47
CA GLU A 788 -11.25 -36.27 -21.76
C GLU A 788 -12.24 -35.13 -21.41
N THR A 789 -12.12 -34.59 -20.19
CA THR A 789 -12.93 -33.45 -19.78
C THR A 789 -12.40 -32.13 -20.37
N ILE A 790 -13.30 -31.33 -20.94
CA ILE A 790 -13.02 -30.02 -21.48
C ILE A 790 -14.01 -29.01 -20.91
N GLN A 791 -13.75 -27.71 -21.11
CA GLN A 791 -14.68 -26.67 -20.69
C GLN A 791 -16.02 -26.81 -21.41
N GLY A 792 -17.11 -26.95 -20.66
CA GLY A 792 -18.47 -27.07 -21.17
C GLY A 792 -18.77 -28.41 -21.87
N GLY A 793 -18.03 -29.48 -21.54
CA GLY A 793 -18.34 -30.78 -22.09
C GLY A 793 -17.21 -31.84 -22.03
N SER A 794 -17.22 -32.75 -22.96
CA SER A 794 -16.25 -33.86 -23.05
C SER A 794 -15.75 -34.04 -24.49
N LEU A 795 -14.47 -34.34 -24.60
CA LEU A 795 -13.77 -34.67 -25.82
C LEU A 795 -13.59 -36.21 -25.91
N TYR A 796 -13.97 -36.75 -27.04
CA TYR A 796 -13.86 -38.19 -27.36
C TYR A 796 -12.82 -38.40 -28.45
N ILE A 797 -11.91 -39.35 -28.26
CA ILE A 797 -10.85 -39.69 -29.20
C ILE A 797 -10.78 -41.22 -29.35
N PRO A 798 -10.68 -41.84 -30.56
CA PRO A 798 -10.44 -43.25 -30.70
C PRO A 798 -9.16 -43.71 -29.98
N SER A 799 -9.26 -44.64 -29.04
CA SER A 799 -8.12 -45.11 -28.26
C SER A 799 -7.02 -45.72 -29.14
N SER A 800 -7.39 -46.27 -30.28
CA SER A 800 -6.43 -46.80 -31.27
C SER A 800 -5.56 -45.75 -31.92
N GLU A 801 -5.99 -44.47 -31.99
CA GLU A 801 -5.22 -43.36 -32.54
C GLU A 801 -4.26 -42.70 -31.53
N LEU A 802 -4.36 -43.10 -30.26
CA LEU A 802 -3.51 -42.61 -29.18
C LEU A 802 -2.31 -43.52 -28.91
N SER A 803 -2.27 -44.68 -29.50
CA SER A 803 -1.10 -45.58 -29.46
C SER A 803 -0.22 -45.34 -30.69
N ASN A 804 1.08 -45.17 -30.46
CA ASN A 804 2.09 -45.25 -31.54
C ASN A 804 2.78 -46.61 -31.47
N PRO A 805 2.22 -47.63 -32.17
CA PRO A 805 2.77 -48.99 -32.10
C PRO A 805 4.25 -49.06 -32.48
N GLU A 806 4.69 -48.21 -33.43
CA GLU A 806 6.09 -48.25 -33.89
C GLU A 806 7.06 -47.69 -32.84
N GLU A 807 6.69 -46.62 -32.13
CA GLU A 807 7.52 -46.07 -31.05
C GLU A 807 7.43 -46.91 -29.77
N GLU A 808 6.25 -47.45 -29.43
CA GLU A 808 6.10 -48.40 -28.33
C GLU A 808 6.93 -49.65 -28.58
N ILE A 809 6.88 -50.18 -29.81
CA ILE A 809 7.73 -51.32 -30.22
C ILE A 809 9.22 -50.98 -30.06
N LYS A 810 9.68 -49.80 -30.52
CA LYS A 810 11.07 -49.38 -30.33
C LYS A 810 11.50 -49.24 -28.88
N LYS A 811 10.63 -48.65 -28.03
CA LYS A 811 10.90 -48.51 -26.60
C LYS A 811 10.97 -49.88 -25.91
N LEU A 812 10.03 -50.76 -26.22
CA LEU A 812 10.02 -52.11 -25.69
C LEU A 812 11.22 -52.95 -26.19
N GLU A 813 11.64 -52.81 -27.45
CA GLU A 813 12.84 -53.42 -27.97
C GLU A 813 14.10 -52.93 -27.26
N ALA A 814 14.23 -51.63 -27.05
CA ALA A 814 15.36 -51.06 -26.31
C ALA A 814 15.40 -51.54 -24.85
N GLU A 815 14.24 -51.60 -24.20
CA GLU A 815 14.14 -52.11 -22.82
C GLU A 815 14.43 -53.62 -22.72
N ILE A 816 14.01 -54.40 -23.71
CA ILE A 816 14.38 -55.82 -23.83
C ILE A 816 15.90 -56.02 -23.94
N GLU A 817 16.57 -55.21 -24.76
CA GLU A 817 18.05 -55.27 -24.89
C GLU A 817 18.74 -54.85 -23.60
N ARG A 818 18.23 -53.85 -22.91
CA ARG A 818 18.72 -53.47 -21.58
C ARG A 818 18.59 -54.60 -20.57
N LEU A 819 17.38 -55.20 -20.48
CA LEU A 819 17.12 -56.32 -19.56
C LEU A 819 17.94 -57.57 -19.87
N LYS A 820 18.14 -57.89 -21.16
CA LYS A 820 19.04 -58.97 -21.56
C LYS A 820 20.47 -58.76 -21.06
N SER A 821 20.97 -57.52 -21.18
CA SER A 821 22.30 -57.17 -20.70
C SER A 821 22.41 -57.29 -19.17
N GLU A 822 21.39 -56.83 -18.42
CA GLU A 822 21.35 -56.94 -16.95
C GLU A 822 21.20 -58.42 -16.48
N ILE A 823 20.38 -59.20 -17.16
CA ILE A 823 20.25 -60.67 -16.90
C ILE A 823 21.57 -61.35 -17.13
N ALA A 824 22.26 -61.12 -18.28
CA ALA A 824 23.55 -61.65 -18.57
C ALA A 824 24.62 -61.27 -17.53
N ARG A 825 24.65 -60.06 -17.13
CA ARG A 825 25.51 -59.50 -16.07
C ARG A 825 25.31 -60.23 -14.74
N SER A 826 24.06 -60.28 -14.25
CA SER A 826 23.72 -60.88 -12.96
C SER A 826 23.97 -62.38 -13.00
N THR A 827 23.67 -63.09 -14.14
CA THR A 827 23.99 -64.49 -14.36
C THR A 827 25.49 -64.73 -14.32
N GLY A 828 26.31 -63.93 -15.00
CA GLY A 828 27.77 -63.98 -14.97
C GLY A 828 28.34 -63.80 -13.55
N ILE A 829 27.81 -62.84 -12.78
CA ILE A 829 28.21 -62.67 -11.38
C ILE A 829 27.91 -63.91 -10.52
N LEU A 830 26.71 -64.45 -10.67
CA LEU A 830 26.26 -65.63 -9.93
C LEU A 830 26.88 -66.93 -10.39
N SER A 831 27.48 -67.02 -11.61
CA SER A 831 28.23 -68.12 -12.12
C SER A 831 29.72 -68.09 -11.75
N ASN A 832 30.21 -66.99 -11.25
CA ASN A 832 31.62 -66.83 -10.85
C ASN A 832 31.88 -67.47 -9.48
N GLN A 833 32.53 -68.64 -9.50
CA GLN A 833 32.87 -69.39 -8.28
C GLN A 833 33.70 -68.57 -7.28
N GLY A 834 34.55 -67.66 -7.77
CA GLY A 834 35.36 -66.84 -6.93
C GLY A 834 34.56 -65.76 -6.19
N PHE A 835 33.43 -65.31 -6.79
CA PHE A 835 32.47 -64.36 -6.15
C PHE A 835 31.64 -65.14 -5.11
N ILE A 836 31.10 -66.33 -5.46
CA ILE A 836 30.25 -67.10 -4.54
C ILE A 836 31.02 -67.52 -3.29
N ALA A 837 32.29 -67.82 -3.41
CA ALA A 837 33.12 -68.21 -2.29
C ALA A 837 33.53 -67.11 -1.33
N LYS A 838 33.53 -65.86 -1.77
CA LYS A 838 34.09 -64.72 -1.00
C LYS A 838 33.04 -63.62 -0.64
N ALA A 839 31.90 -63.61 -1.31
CA ALA A 839 30.90 -62.61 -1.07
C ALA A 839 30.00 -62.92 0.15
N PRO A 840 29.56 -61.96 0.93
CA PRO A 840 28.57 -62.13 2.00
C PRO A 840 27.25 -62.70 1.47
N ALA A 841 26.65 -63.68 2.18
CA ALA A 841 25.41 -64.33 1.77
C ALA A 841 24.27 -63.34 1.38
N ALA A 842 24.15 -62.22 2.08
CA ALA A 842 23.19 -61.17 1.77
C ALA A 842 23.42 -60.50 0.38
N LYS A 843 24.66 -60.41 -0.10
CA LYS A 843 24.97 -59.87 -1.45
C LYS A 843 24.63 -60.87 -2.55
N ILE A 844 24.83 -62.15 -2.30
CA ILE A 844 24.49 -63.26 -3.23
C ILE A 844 22.96 -63.32 -3.37
N GLU A 845 22.25 -63.22 -2.23
CA GLU A 845 20.80 -63.23 -2.22
C GLU A 845 20.19 -62.05 -2.92
N ASN A 846 20.74 -60.85 -2.69
CA ASN A 846 20.31 -59.63 -3.37
C ASN A 846 20.50 -59.74 -4.91
N GLU A 847 21.63 -60.32 -5.38
CA GLU A 847 21.89 -60.47 -6.80
C GLU A 847 20.96 -61.51 -7.44
N LYS A 848 20.55 -62.56 -6.70
CA LYS A 848 19.54 -63.57 -7.14
C LYS A 848 18.15 -62.86 -7.27
N GLN A 849 17.75 -62.05 -6.29
CA GLN A 849 16.48 -61.35 -6.34
C GLN A 849 16.43 -60.34 -7.51
N LYS A 850 17.53 -59.63 -7.81
CA LYS A 850 17.63 -58.79 -9.00
C LYS A 850 17.50 -59.57 -10.29
N LEU A 851 18.19 -60.75 -10.41
CA LEU A 851 18.10 -61.57 -11.58
C LEU A 851 16.65 -62.05 -11.82
N GLU A 852 15.98 -62.46 -10.76
CA GLU A 852 14.58 -62.96 -10.84
C GLU A 852 13.64 -61.77 -11.22
N ALA A 853 13.86 -60.56 -10.67
CA ALA A 853 13.10 -59.39 -11.02
C ALA A 853 13.28 -58.96 -12.49
N TYR A 854 14.53 -59.01 -13.00
CA TYR A 854 14.79 -58.71 -14.41
C TYR A 854 14.20 -59.77 -15.35
N GLN A 855 14.23 -61.01 -14.99
CA GLN A 855 13.62 -62.08 -15.79
C GLN A 855 12.09 -61.96 -15.85
N LYS A 856 11.45 -61.61 -14.75
CA LYS A 856 10.00 -61.31 -14.71
C LYS A 856 9.64 -60.10 -15.57
N GLN A 857 10.40 -59.00 -15.45
CA GLN A 857 10.19 -57.82 -16.29
C GLN A 857 10.38 -58.12 -17.77
N TYR A 858 11.43 -58.87 -18.13
CA TYR A 858 11.68 -59.30 -19.49
C TYR A 858 10.50 -60.12 -20.09
N ALA A 859 9.95 -61.04 -19.36
CA ALA A 859 8.82 -61.86 -19.83
C ALA A 859 7.56 -61.02 -20.11
N VAL A 860 7.26 -60.05 -19.21
CA VAL A 860 6.09 -59.19 -19.37
C VAL A 860 6.26 -58.29 -20.59
N ILE A 861 7.45 -57.70 -20.78
CA ILE A 861 7.72 -56.78 -21.89
C ILE A 861 7.77 -57.54 -23.22
N GLU A 862 8.35 -58.77 -23.25
CA GLU A 862 8.37 -59.61 -24.44
C GLU A 862 6.97 -60.01 -24.87
N GLU A 863 6.10 -60.41 -23.94
CA GLU A 863 4.69 -60.70 -24.23
C GLU A 863 3.98 -59.47 -24.83
N ARG A 864 4.17 -58.27 -24.26
CA ARG A 864 3.61 -57.04 -24.79
C ARG A 864 4.12 -56.70 -26.19
N LEU A 865 5.42 -56.87 -26.41
CA LEU A 865 6.03 -56.65 -27.74
C LEU A 865 5.47 -57.61 -28.78
N ASN A 866 5.24 -58.88 -28.44
CA ASN A 866 4.67 -59.88 -29.31
C ASN A 866 3.20 -59.60 -29.66
N VAL A 867 2.45 -58.99 -28.76
CA VAL A 867 1.07 -58.52 -29.04
C VAL A 867 1.07 -57.36 -30.02
N LEU A 868 1.98 -56.40 -29.87
CA LEU A 868 2.07 -55.22 -30.74
C LEU A 868 2.64 -55.48 -32.14
N LYS A 869 3.40 -56.56 -32.31
CA LYS A 869 3.96 -57.01 -33.61
C LYS A 869 3.03 -57.95 -34.41
N LYS A 870 1.94 -58.45 -33.83
CA LYS A 870 0.87 -59.17 -34.50
C LYS A 870 -0.15 -58.22 -35.12
#